data_ee9e36843fe7ad664c3fe5019d8d0d6d
#
_entry.id   ee9e36843fe7ad664c3fe5019d8d0d6d
#
_cell.length_a   1.000
_cell.length_b   1.000
_cell.length_c   1.000
_cell.angle_alpha   90.00
_cell.angle_beta   90.00
_cell.angle_gamma   90.00
#
_symmetry.space_group_name_H-M   'P 1'
#
loop_
_entity.id
_entity.type
_entity.pdbx_description
1 polymer ?
#
loop_
_entity_poly.entity_id
_entity_poly.type
_entity_poly.pdbx_seq_one_letter_code
_entity_poly.pdbx_strand_id
1 'polypeptide(L)'
;VCNMENFDPVGIHTGDSIVFAPSQTLSDHEYQLLRDASLAIIRALKIEGGCNVQLALDPHSFNYYVIEVNPRVSRSSALASKATGYPIAKLAAKIALGLTLDEMKNPVTGTTYAEFEPALDYVVAKIPRWPFDKFENGERVLGTQMKATGEVMAIGRNIEESLLKAVRSLEIGTHHLELPELNMIDDSELIEKVVRAQDDRLFYVAEAIRRGYPIEELAELTKIDLFFLDKLLHIVELETELLEHPQDENVLRTVKQNGFTDQKIAELWKTEAKQIRELREKSDIKPVYKMVDTCAAEFASQTPYFYSSYEVENESERSAKDSVLVLGSGPIRIGQGVEFDYATVHSVKAIQQAGYEAIIMNSNPETVSTDFSISDKLYFEPLTFEDVMNVIELEQPIGVIVQFGGQTAINLAEPLVQAGVKILGTTIEDLDRAENRDLFEQALRSLEVPQPLGDTATSKEEAVGIASKIGYPVLVRPSYVLGGRAMEIVENQQDLEDYMEHAVKASPEHPVLIDRYLLGSECEVDAICDGETVLIPGIMEHIERAGVHSGDSMAVYPPQALSAEIKQTIEDYTIRLARGLNCIGMMNIQFVIHDNQVYVIEVNPRASRTVPFLSKVTGIPMAQIATKAILGEKLSDLGFTNGLYPESNAVHVKAPVFSFTKLQQVDTYLGPEMKSTGEVMGSDQNLDKALYKAFEASGLRLPDYGAVLFTIADETKEEALALAKRFSEIGYSLLATKHTAAYFEKNGLIVTPVAKISEKATEKNVVELIREGKAQVVVNTIDKDRGNASKDGFIIRREAVEHGIPLFTSLDTADAIIRVMESRAFSTQAI
;
A
#
# COMPACT_ATOMS: atom_id res chain seq x y z
N VAL A 1 1.46 -26.04 13.49
CA VAL A 1 0.18 -25.51 12.96
C VAL A 1 0.10 -25.63 11.46
N CYS A 2 1.11 -25.19 10.73
CA CYS A 2 1.09 -25.19 9.27
C CYS A 2 2.51 -25.40 8.72
N ASN A 3 2.65 -26.30 7.75
CA ASN A 3 3.84 -26.38 6.92
C ASN A 3 3.62 -25.61 5.64
N MET A 4 4.67 -25.02 5.11
CA MET A 4 4.64 -24.19 3.91
C MET A 4 5.88 -24.45 3.09
N GLU A 5 5.75 -24.40 1.78
CA GLU A 5 6.84 -24.63 0.83
C GLU A 5 7.01 -23.40 -0.08
N ASN A 6 8.27 -23.00 -0.27
CA ASN A 6 8.62 -21.92 -1.18
C ASN A 6 8.68 -22.44 -2.62
N PHE A 7 8.09 -21.72 -3.53
CA PHE A 7 8.23 -21.93 -4.97
C PHE A 7 9.67 -21.64 -5.45
N ASP A 8 10.27 -20.58 -4.89
CA ASP A 8 11.64 -20.19 -5.21
C ASP A 8 12.66 -21.00 -4.42
N PRO A 9 13.83 -21.30 -5.01
CA PRO A 9 14.91 -22.01 -4.31
C PRO A 9 15.49 -21.22 -3.15
N VAL A 10 16.24 -21.90 -2.28
CA VAL A 10 16.95 -21.27 -1.14
C VAL A 10 17.87 -20.16 -1.62
N GLY A 11 17.86 -19.01 -0.91
CA GLY A 11 18.63 -17.82 -1.25
C GLY A 11 17.75 -16.58 -1.44
N ILE A 12 16.44 -16.76 -1.58
CA ILE A 12 15.45 -15.69 -1.57
C ILE A 12 14.78 -15.63 -0.19
N HIS A 13 14.65 -14.44 0.37
CA HIS A 13 13.97 -14.24 1.64
C HIS A 13 12.53 -14.75 1.58
N THR A 14 12.04 -15.46 2.61
CA THR A 14 10.68 -16.04 2.63
C THR A 14 9.57 -15.01 2.46
N GLY A 15 9.79 -13.77 2.89
CA GLY A 15 8.88 -12.65 2.65
C GLY A 15 8.76 -12.25 1.18
N ASP A 16 9.78 -12.55 0.36
CA ASP A 16 9.81 -12.27 -1.08
C ASP A 16 9.53 -13.51 -1.94
N SER A 17 9.34 -14.69 -1.33
CA SER A 17 9.04 -15.93 -2.05
C SER A 17 7.54 -16.12 -2.25
N ILE A 18 7.16 -16.73 -3.38
CA ILE A 18 5.85 -17.34 -3.55
C ILE A 18 5.82 -18.59 -2.65
N VAL A 19 4.72 -18.80 -1.94
CA VAL A 19 4.61 -19.87 -0.93
C VAL A 19 3.30 -20.62 -1.11
N PHE A 20 3.37 -21.95 -1.01
CA PHE A 20 2.20 -22.83 -0.98
C PHE A 20 2.04 -23.51 0.37
N ALA A 21 0.81 -23.66 0.82
CA ALA A 21 0.44 -24.42 2.00
C ALA A 21 -0.75 -25.35 1.69
N PRO A 22 -0.69 -26.63 2.14
CA PRO A 22 0.47 -27.31 2.73
C PRO A 22 1.60 -27.48 1.72
N SER A 23 2.80 -27.91 2.17
CA SER A 23 3.88 -28.29 1.26
C SER A 23 3.45 -29.39 0.31
N GLN A 24 3.86 -29.29 -0.95
CA GLN A 24 3.34 -30.10 -2.07
C GLN A 24 4.32 -31.19 -2.52
N THR A 25 5.64 -30.93 -2.40
CA THR A 25 6.69 -31.80 -2.96
C THR A 25 7.32 -32.74 -1.94
N LEU A 26 7.06 -32.51 -0.63
CA LEU A 26 7.59 -33.36 0.44
C LEU A 26 6.89 -34.73 0.49
N SER A 27 7.68 -35.80 0.50
CA SER A 27 7.18 -37.11 0.89
C SER A 27 6.78 -37.12 2.37
N ASP A 28 5.97 -38.08 2.77
CA ASP A 28 5.57 -38.27 4.18
C ASP A 28 6.79 -38.42 5.11
N HIS A 29 7.81 -39.16 4.67
CA HIS A 29 9.05 -39.32 5.44
C HIS A 29 9.78 -38.00 5.64
N GLU A 30 9.94 -37.17 4.62
CA GLU A 30 10.58 -35.86 4.69
C GLU A 30 9.78 -34.92 5.58
N TYR A 31 8.47 -34.93 5.43
CA TYR A 31 7.58 -34.10 6.26
C TYR A 31 7.73 -34.48 7.74
N GLN A 32 7.69 -35.78 8.10
CA GLN A 32 7.83 -36.21 9.47
C GLN A 32 9.24 -35.89 10.03
N LEU A 33 10.28 -36.02 9.22
CA LEU A 33 11.66 -35.66 9.59
C LEU A 33 11.76 -34.17 9.98
N LEU A 34 11.23 -33.29 9.16
CA LEU A 34 11.27 -31.83 9.40
C LEU A 34 10.37 -31.42 10.57
N ARG A 35 9.22 -32.08 10.71
CA ARG A 35 8.30 -31.90 11.83
C ARG A 35 8.95 -32.27 13.17
N ASP A 36 9.59 -33.44 13.25
CA ASP A 36 10.26 -33.92 14.45
C ASP A 36 11.44 -33.04 14.82
N ALA A 37 12.22 -32.56 13.84
CA ALA A 37 13.27 -31.58 14.04
C ALA A 37 12.73 -30.28 14.65
N SER A 38 11.62 -29.76 14.12
CA SER A 38 10.96 -28.56 14.61
C SER A 38 10.47 -28.71 16.06
N LEU A 39 9.82 -29.85 16.39
CA LEU A 39 9.37 -30.14 17.76
C LEU A 39 10.56 -30.27 18.73
N ALA A 40 11.67 -30.90 18.32
CA ALA A 40 12.89 -31.01 19.11
C ALA A 40 13.50 -29.62 19.40
N ILE A 41 13.55 -28.75 18.40
CA ILE A 41 14.05 -27.36 18.54
C ILE A 41 13.20 -26.57 19.54
N ILE A 42 11.87 -26.60 19.39
CA ILE A 42 10.93 -25.87 20.27
C ILE A 42 11.12 -26.31 21.73
N ARG A 43 11.21 -27.63 21.97
CA ARG A 43 11.42 -28.20 23.31
C ARG A 43 12.79 -27.81 23.88
N ALA A 44 13.85 -27.89 23.08
CA ALA A 44 15.23 -27.56 23.50
C ALA A 44 15.37 -26.07 23.88
N LEU A 45 14.72 -25.19 23.13
CA LEU A 45 14.73 -23.74 23.35
C LEU A 45 13.70 -23.30 24.39
N LYS A 46 12.84 -24.21 24.89
CA LYS A 46 11.77 -23.93 25.87
C LYS A 46 10.85 -22.78 25.41
N ILE A 47 10.45 -22.81 24.16
CA ILE A 47 9.59 -21.77 23.58
C ILE A 47 8.15 -21.97 24.07
N GLU A 48 7.57 -20.92 24.64
CA GLU A 48 6.19 -20.84 25.07
C GLU A 48 5.46 -19.76 24.22
N GLY A 49 4.56 -20.19 23.35
CA GLY A 49 3.84 -19.31 22.43
C GLY A 49 4.12 -19.61 20.95
N GLY A 50 4.08 -18.56 20.12
CA GLY A 50 4.31 -18.70 18.67
C GLY A 50 5.79 -18.81 18.31
N CYS A 51 6.08 -19.67 17.33
CA CYS A 51 7.42 -19.83 16.78
C CYS A 51 7.35 -20.15 15.28
N ASN A 52 8.31 -19.64 14.55
CA ASN A 52 8.55 -19.98 13.14
C ASN A 52 9.93 -20.67 13.03
N VAL A 53 9.96 -21.81 12.35
CA VAL A 53 11.20 -22.56 12.04
C VAL A 53 11.36 -22.61 10.54
N GLN A 54 12.51 -22.18 10.02
CA GLN A 54 12.84 -22.23 8.60
C GLN A 54 13.88 -23.32 8.36
N LEU A 55 13.57 -24.21 7.43
CA LEU A 55 14.36 -25.38 7.10
C LEU A 55 14.64 -25.40 5.59
N ALA A 56 15.83 -25.85 5.21
CA ALA A 56 16.18 -26.18 3.85
C ALA A 56 16.42 -27.69 3.75
N LEU A 57 15.72 -28.36 2.84
CA LEU A 57 15.90 -29.78 2.54
C LEU A 57 16.66 -29.95 1.23
N ASP A 58 17.60 -30.85 1.18
CA ASP A 58 18.28 -31.25 -0.04
C ASP A 58 17.33 -32.11 -0.91
N PRO A 59 17.01 -31.70 -2.15
CA PRO A 59 16.06 -32.43 -3.00
C PRO A 59 16.51 -33.82 -3.41
N HIS A 60 17.77 -34.18 -3.18
CA HIS A 60 18.38 -35.48 -3.57
C HIS A 60 18.75 -36.38 -2.39
N SER A 61 18.49 -35.91 -1.16
CA SER A 61 18.79 -36.68 0.06
C SER A 61 17.89 -36.23 1.22
N PHE A 62 17.95 -36.94 2.33
CA PHE A 62 17.26 -36.53 3.57
C PHE A 62 18.08 -35.55 4.42
N ASN A 63 19.10 -34.92 3.85
CA ASN A 63 19.86 -33.91 4.58
C ASN A 63 19.06 -32.61 4.62
N TYR A 64 18.93 -32.05 5.81
CA TYR A 64 18.28 -30.76 6.00
C TYR A 64 19.15 -29.81 6.83
N TYR A 65 18.90 -28.53 6.69
CA TYR A 65 19.58 -27.47 7.41
C TYR A 65 18.57 -26.57 8.07
N VAL A 66 18.81 -26.19 9.32
CA VAL A 66 18.05 -25.16 10.02
C VAL A 66 18.59 -23.81 9.59
N ILE A 67 17.79 -23.02 8.92
CA ILE A 67 18.17 -21.68 8.46
C ILE A 67 18.04 -20.69 9.61
N GLU A 68 16.85 -20.61 10.22
CA GLU A 68 16.61 -19.76 11.38
C GLU A 68 15.43 -20.25 12.21
N VAL A 69 15.39 -19.78 13.45
CA VAL A 69 14.28 -20.01 14.38
C VAL A 69 13.87 -18.66 14.97
N ASN A 70 12.61 -18.30 14.77
CA ASN A 70 12.04 -17.05 15.27
C ASN A 70 11.06 -17.33 16.41
N PRO A 71 11.46 -17.16 17.70
CA PRO A 71 10.61 -17.44 18.85
C PRO A 71 9.62 -16.30 19.10
N ARG A 72 8.82 -16.00 18.12
CA ARG A 72 7.81 -14.95 18.09
C ARG A 72 6.79 -15.22 16.99
N VAL A 73 5.64 -14.53 17.06
CA VAL A 73 4.71 -14.45 15.93
C VAL A 73 5.37 -13.68 14.78
N SER A 74 5.26 -14.18 13.57
CA SER A 74 5.83 -13.62 12.35
C SER A 74 4.74 -13.35 11.31
N ARG A 75 5.11 -12.76 10.17
CA ARG A 75 4.21 -12.61 9.02
C ARG A 75 3.67 -13.96 8.56
N SER A 76 4.51 -14.98 8.50
CA SER A 76 4.09 -16.35 8.18
C SER A 76 3.10 -16.93 9.20
N SER A 77 3.11 -16.49 10.46
CA SER A 77 2.11 -16.90 11.45
C SER A 77 0.73 -16.31 11.16
N ALA A 78 0.66 -15.08 10.63
CA ALA A 78 -0.60 -14.48 10.18
C ALA A 78 -1.17 -15.27 9.00
N LEU A 79 -0.33 -15.56 8.00
CA LEU A 79 -0.68 -16.43 6.87
C LEU A 79 -1.16 -17.80 7.36
N ALA A 80 -0.38 -18.47 8.23
CA ALA A 80 -0.72 -19.78 8.76
C ALA A 80 -2.07 -19.80 9.49
N SER A 81 -2.35 -18.77 10.30
CA SER A 81 -3.63 -18.64 11.01
C SER A 81 -4.81 -18.60 10.05
N LYS A 82 -4.70 -17.83 8.97
CA LYS A 82 -5.79 -17.63 8.01
C LYS A 82 -5.89 -18.78 7.02
N ALA A 83 -4.76 -19.38 6.65
CA ALA A 83 -4.71 -20.57 5.81
C ALA A 83 -5.35 -21.80 6.48
N THR A 84 -5.22 -21.92 7.79
CA THR A 84 -5.72 -23.09 8.53
C THR A 84 -6.99 -22.80 9.35
N GLY A 85 -7.41 -21.54 9.46
CA GLY A 85 -8.45 -21.12 10.42
C GLY A 85 -8.01 -21.18 11.90
N TYR A 86 -6.82 -21.70 12.20
CA TYR A 86 -6.31 -21.86 13.57
C TYR A 86 -5.77 -20.53 14.14
N PRO A 87 -6.36 -19.90 15.15
CA PRO A 87 -6.03 -18.55 15.60
C PRO A 87 -4.76 -18.51 16.45
N ILE A 88 -3.59 -18.58 15.83
CA ILE A 88 -2.28 -18.69 16.49
C ILE A 88 -2.07 -17.59 17.54
N ALA A 89 -2.32 -16.33 17.20
CA ALA A 89 -2.08 -15.21 18.14
C ALA A 89 -2.94 -15.30 19.39
N LYS A 90 -4.22 -15.69 19.24
CA LYS A 90 -5.17 -15.86 20.36
C LYS A 90 -4.73 -17.00 21.28
N LEU A 91 -4.27 -18.11 20.72
CA LEU A 91 -3.80 -19.25 21.49
C LEU A 91 -2.43 -18.98 22.12
N ALA A 92 -1.50 -18.34 21.41
CA ALA A 92 -0.22 -17.91 21.95
C ALA A 92 -0.36 -16.95 23.13
N ALA A 93 -1.33 -16.04 23.10
CA ALA A 93 -1.65 -15.17 24.24
C ALA A 93 -2.14 -15.96 25.47
N LYS A 94 -2.95 -17.00 25.28
CA LYS A 94 -3.39 -17.89 26.35
C LYS A 94 -2.25 -18.73 26.93
N ILE A 95 -1.32 -19.20 26.08
CA ILE A 95 -0.10 -19.89 26.52
C ILE A 95 0.75 -18.97 27.39
N ALA A 96 0.91 -17.71 27.01
CA ALA A 96 1.62 -16.70 27.81
C ALA A 96 0.99 -16.45 29.21
N LEU A 97 -0.30 -16.77 29.36
CA LEU A 97 -1.00 -16.73 30.65
C LEU A 97 -0.91 -18.06 31.44
N GLY A 98 -0.19 -19.05 30.91
CA GLY A 98 0.10 -20.33 31.57
C GLY A 98 -0.80 -21.49 31.19
N LEU A 99 -1.72 -21.35 30.21
CA LEU A 99 -2.51 -22.49 29.75
C LEU A 99 -1.69 -23.39 28.82
N THR A 100 -1.95 -24.68 28.88
CA THR A 100 -1.36 -25.69 27.99
C THR A 100 -2.28 -25.97 26.78
N LEU A 101 -1.75 -26.58 25.72
CA LEU A 101 -2.50 -26.84 24.50
C LEU A 101 -3.68 -27.82 24.71
N ASP A 102 -3.53 -28.78 25.63
CA ASP A 102 -4.55 -29.75 26.01
C ASP A 102 -5.65 -29.20 26.93
N GLU A 103 -5.42 -28.02 27.53
CA GLU A 103 -6.42 -27.30 28.32
C GLU A 103 -7.30 -26.36 27.48
N MET A 104 -6.83 -26.03 26.26
CA MET A 104 -7.51 -25.08 25.38
C MET A 104 -8.29 -25.81 24.29
N LYS A 105 -9.58 -25.55 24.21
CA LYS A 105 -10.38 -26.01 23.07
C LYS A 105 -10.02 -25.22 21.82
N ASN A 106 -9.97 -25.92 20.69
CA ASN A 106 -9.87 -25.29 19.37
C ASN A 106 -11.17 -24.52 19.11
N PRO A 107 -11.11 -23.17 18.95
CA PRO A 107 -12.30 -22.37 18.74
C PRO A 107 -13.02 -22.64 17.42
N VAL A 108 -12.36 -23.26 16.46
CA VAL A 108 -12.91 -23.60 15.14
C VAL A 108 -13.83 -24.81 15.23
N THR A 109 -13.41 -25.86 15.91
CA THR A 109 -14.20 -27.09 16.04
C THR A 109 -15.10 -27.08 17.30
N GLY A 110 -14.69 -26.36 18.34
CA GLY A 110 -15.35 -26.37 19.65
C GLY A 110 -15.30 -27.70 20.40
N THR A 111 -14.91 -28.76 19.73
CA THR A 111 -14.89 -30.15 20.23
C THR A 111 -13.48 -30.67 20.41
N THR A 112 -12.54 -30.31 19.54
CA THR A 112 -11.13 -30.72 19.64
C THR A 112 -10.33 -29.73 20.50
N TYR A 113 -9.09 -30.10 20.83
CA TYR A 113 -8.18 -29.26 21.60
C TYR A 113 -7.10 -28.62 20.71
N ALA A 114 -6.46 -27.59 21.22
CA ALA A 114 -5.45 -26.81 20.49
C ALA A 114 -4.19 -27.62 20.14
N GLU A 115 -3.96 -28.76 20.74
CA GLU A 115 -2.87 -29.69 20.44
C GLU A 115 -3.06 -30.46 19.13
N PHE A 116 -4.29 -30.51 18.56
CA PHE A 116 -4.56 -31.16 17.28
C PHE A 116 -3.92 -30.34 16.16
N GLU A 117 -3.05 -31.01 15.40
CA GLU A 117 -2.41 -30.37 14.22
C GLU A 117 -3.44 -30.16 13.11
N PRO A 118 -3.48 -28.96 12.50
CA PRO A 118 -4.32 -28.73 11.34
C PRO A 118 -3.98 -29.64 10.16
N ALA A 119 -5.01 -30.14 9.49
CA ALA A 119 -4.93 -30.87 8.23
C ALA A 119 -5.74 -30.10 7.17
N LEU A 120 -5.15 -29.86 6.00
CA LEU A 120 -5.76 -29.09 4.92
C LEU A 120 -6.07 -30.01 3.74
N ASP A 121 -7.28 -29.89 3.19
CA ASP A 121 -7.72 -30.57 1.96
C ASP A 121 -7.88 -29.60 0.78
N TYR A 122 -7.31 -28.39 0.91
CA TYR A 122 -7.24 -27.32 -0.09
C TYR A 122 -5.82 -26.80 -0.19
N VAL A 123 -5.57 -25.96 -1.19
CA VAL A 123 -4.26 -25.33 -1.42
C VAL A 123 -4.34 -23.84 -1.21
N VAL A 124 -3.39 -23.31 -0.46
CA VAL A 124 -3.23 -21.87 -0.24
C VAL A 124 -1.99 -21.39 -0.98
N ALA A 125 -2.13 -20.38 -1.82
CA ALA A 125 -1.03 -19.68 -2.46
C ALA A 125 -0.84 -18.30 -1.85
N LYS A 126 0.41 -17.93 -1.55
CA LYS A 126 0.80 -16.58 -1.13
C LYS A 126 1.75 -16.00 -2.17
N ILE A 127 1.47 -14.79 -2.65
CA ILE A 127 2.37 -14.05 -3.54
C ILE A 127 2.71 -12.71 -2.88
N PRO A 128 4.01 -12.34 -2.79
CA PRO A 128 4.42 -11.02 -2.31
C PRO A 128 3.99 -9.89 -3.25
N ARG A 129 3.79 -8.69 -2.68
CA ARG A 129 3.56 -7.45 -3.43
C ARG A 129 4.78 -6.55 -3.25
N TRP A 130 5.48 -6.26 -4.34
CA TRP A 130 6.69 -5.43 -4.33
C TRP A 130 6.36 -4.00 -4.76
N PRO A 131 7.17 -3.00 -4.35
CA PRO A 131 6.94 -1.59 -4.65
C PRO A 131 7.61 -1.12 -5.95
N PHE A 132 7.96 -2.02 -6.87
CA PHE A 132 8.70 -1.67 -8.08
C PHE A 132 7.86 -0.94 -9.13
N ASP A 133 6.55 -0.94 -8.99
CA ASP A 133 5.64 -0.05 -9.71
C ASP A 133 5.81 1.43 -9.34
N LYS A 134 6.36 1.71 -8.14
CA LYS A 134 6.70 3.04 -7.65
C LYS A 134 8.18 3.37 -7.80
N PHE A 135 9.02 2.37 -7.76
CA PHE A 135 10.48 2.50 -7.81
C PHE A 135 11.04 1.76 -9.03
N GLU A 136 10.75 2.26 -10.22
CA GLU A 136 11.14 1.62 -11.49
C GLU A 136 12.65 1.37 -11.61
N ASN A 137 13.48 2.28 -11.06
CA ASN A 137 14.94 2.15 -11.06
C ASN A 137 15.48 1.32 -9.87
N GLY A 138 14.60 0.76 -9.04
CA GLY A 138 15.00 -0.08 -7.91
C GLY A 138 15.64 -1.40 -8.36
N GLU A 139 16.59 -1.92 -7.56
CA GLU A 139 17.17 -3.25 -7.81
C GLU A 139 16.12 -4.34 -7.58
N ARG A 140 15.63 -4.96 -8.68
CA ARG A 140 14.54 -5.94 -8.68
C ARG A 140 14.99 -7.37 -8.36
N VAL A 141 16.29 -7.66 -8.38
CA VAL A 141 16.80 -9.00 -8.07
C VAL A 141 16.52 -9.35 -6.61
N LEU A 142 15.79 -10.43 -6.39
CA LEU A 142 15.44 -10.93 -5.06
C LEU A 142 16.62 -11.68 -4.44
N GLY A 143 16.77 -11.58 -3.13
CA GLY A 143 17.86 -12.18 -2.38
C GLY A 143 17.49 -12.37 -0.91
N THR A 144 18.50 -12.37 -0.04
CA THR A 144 18.30 -12.59 1.40
C THR A 144 17.69 -11.41 2.15
N GLN A 145 17.68 -10.21 1.56
CA GLN A 145 17.04 -9.03 2.12
C GLN A 145 15.62 -8.89 1.56
N MET A 146 14.63 -8.79 2.44
CA MET A 146 13.23 -8.62 2.05
C MET A 146 12.96 -7.25 1.42
N LYS A 147 12.33 -7.25 0.24
CA LYS A 147 11.95 -6.06 -0.53
C LYS A 147 10.43 -5.84 -0.62
N ALA A 148 9.62 -6.89 -0.42
CA ALA A 148 8.17 -6.81 -0.47
C ALA A 148 7.58 -5.86 0.58
N THR A 149 6.52 -5.13 0.20
CA THR A 149 5.75 -4.24 1.08
C THR A 149 4.51 -4.90 1.66
N GLY A 150 3.94 -5.88 0.96
CA GLY A 150 2.76 -6.62 1.34
C GLY A 150 2.70 -7.98 0.67
N GLU A 151 1.59 -8.67 0.87
CA GLU A 151 1.34 -9.97 0.26
C GLU A 151 -0.16 -10.21 0.05
N VAL A 152 -0.48 -11.12 -0.84
CA VAL A 152 -1.82 -11.65 -1.05
C VAL A 152 -1.86 -13.14 -0.70
N MET A 153 -3.04 -13.59 -0.30
CA MET A 153 -3.34 -14.99 -0.08
C MET A 153 -4.57 -15.38 -0.90
N ALA A 154 -4.50 -16.52 -1.55
CA ALA A 154 -5.64 -17.10 -2.24
C ALA A 154 -5.75 -18.59 -1.93
N ILE A 155 -6.97 -19.09 -1.93
CA ILE A 155 -7.30 -20.47 -1.59
C ILE A 155 -8.04 -21.10 -2.77
N GLY A 156 -7.66 -22.33 -3.12
CA GLY A 156 -8.28 -23.13 -4.18
C GLY A 156 -8.23 -24.62 -3.88
N ARG A 157 -8.86 -25.41 -4.72
CA ARG A 157 -8.83 -26.88 -4.59
C ARG A 157 -7.58 -27.51 -5.23
N ASN A 158 -6.86 -26.75 -6.04
CA ASN A 158 -5.61 -27.13 -6.69
C ASN A 158 -4.64 -25.93 -6.77
N ILE A 159 -3.41 -26.20 -7.21
CA ILE A 159 -2.35 -25.17 -7.35
C ILE A 159 -2.75 -24.13 -8.37
N GLU A 160 -3.26 -24.55 -9.53
CA GLU A 160 -3.62 -23.68 -10.65
C GLU A 160 -4.67 -22.64 -10.20
N GLU A 161 -5.73 -23.08 -9.54
CA GLU A 161 -6.79 -22.22 -9.04
C GLU A 161 -6.27 -21.21 -8.01
N SER A 162 -5.52 -21.70 -7.01
CA SER A 162 -4.99 -20.85 -5.95
C SER A 162 -3.96 -19.84 -6.49
N LEU A 163 -3.10 -20.25 -7.43
CA LEU A 163 -2.10 -19.39 -8.06
C LEU A 163 -2.74 -18.28 -8.90
N LEU A 164 -3.69 -18.63 -9.77
CA LEU A 164 -4.37 -17.63 -10.63
C LEU A 164 -5.22 -16.65 -9.81
N LYS A 165 -5.87 -17.09 -8.75
CA LYS A 165 -6.54 -16.20 -7.79
C LYS A 165 -5.53 -15.26 -7.11
N ALA A 166 -4.37 -15.77 -6.67
CA ALA A 166 -3.34 -14.96 -6.05
C ALA A 166 -2.77 -13.91 -7.03
N VAL A 167 -2.54 -14.29 -8.30
CA VAL A 167 -2.07 -13.36 -9.34
C VAL A 167 -3.04 -12.18 -9.52
N ARG A 168 -4.34 -12.45 -9.70
CA ARG A 168 -5.31 -11.35 -9.88
C ARG A 168 -5.57 -10.54 -8.60
N SER A 169 -5.20 -11.07 -7.44
CA SER A 169 -5.22 -10.34 -6.17
C SER A 169 -4.07 -9.33 -6.01
N LEU A 170 -3.00 -9.43 -6.80
CA LEU A 170 -1.84 -8.51 -6.73
C LEU A 170 -2.17 -7.08 -7.16
N GLU A 171 -3.25 -6.89 -7.91
CA GLU A 171 -3.65 -5.57 -8.45
C GLU A 171 -2.55 -4.89 -9.25
N ILE A 172 -1.93 -5.66 -10.16
CA ILE A 172 -0.88 -5.19 -11.09
C ILE A 172 -1.38 -5.04 -12.53
N GLY A 173 -2.70 -5.04 -12.74
CA GLY A 173 -3.30 -4.86 -14.06
C GLY A 173 -3.40 -6.13 -14.90
N THR A 174 -3.12 -7.30 -14.34
CA THR A 174 -3.31 -8.59 -15.02
C THR A 174 -4.22 -9.52 -14.22
N HIS A 175 -4.94 -10.36 -14.94
CA HIS A 175 -5.84 -11.38 -14.36
C HIS A 175 -5.34 -12.80 -14.62
N HIS A 176 -4.17 -12.96 -15.27
CA HIS A 176 -3.61 -14.23 -15.67
C HIS A 176 -2.07 -14.17 -15.66
N LEU A 177 -1.39 -15.29 -16.01
CA LEU A 177 0.08 -15.38 -16.08
C LEU A 177 0.64 -14.71 -17.35
N GLU A 178 0.38 -13.42 -17.50
CA GLU A 178 0.81 -12.63 -18.66
C GLU A 178 1.07 -11.18 -18.27
N LEU A 179 1.98 -10.54 -19.02
CA LEU A 179 2.29 -9.11 -18.93
C LEU A 179 2.33 -8.53 -20.35
N PRO A 180 1.96 -7.27 -20.57
CA PRO A 180 1.90 -6.66 -21.90
C PRO A 180 3.22 -6.72 -22.67
N GLU A 181 4.35 -6.56 -21.99
CA GLU A 181 5.70 -6.55 -22.57
C GLU A 181 6.16 -7.91 -23.09
N LEU A 182 5.58 -9.02 -22.63
CA LEU A 182 6.00 -10.38 -23.03
C LEU A 182 5.90 -10.61 -24.54
N ASN A 183 4.96 -9.95 -25.20
CA ASN A 183 4.77 -10.06 -26.65
C ASN A 183 5.88 -9.37 -27.47
N MET A 184 6.71 -8.53 -26.84
CA MET A 184 7.70 -7.68 -27.51
C MET A 184 9.14 -8.15 -27.30
N ILE A 185 9.40 -9.05 -26.35
CA ILE A 185 10.74 -9.55 -26.04
C ILE A 185 11.14 -10.74 -26.91
N ASP A 186 12.41 -10.81 -27.27
CA ASP A 186 12.97 -11.96 -27.97
C ASP A 186 13.33 -13.12 -27.00
N ASP A 187 13.63 -14.29 -27.56
CA ASP A 187 13.91 -15.48 -26.76
C ASP A 187 15.18 -15.34 -25.89
N SER A 188 16.16 -14.54 -26.33
CA SER A 188 17.40 -14.33 -25.57
C SER A 188 17.11 -13.48 -24.30
N GLU A 189 16.34 -12.42 -24.46
CA GLU A 189 15.90 -11.58 -23.34
C GLU A 189 14.97 -12.37 -22.41
N LEU A 190 14.05 -13.18 -22.97
CA LEU A 190 13.15 -14.03 -22.19
C LEU A 190 13.94 -14.95 -21.26
N ILE A 191 14.94 -15.67 -21.77
CA ILE A 191 15.74 -16.60 -20.98
C ILE A 191 16.59 -15.86 -19.93
N GLU A 192 17.13 -14.67 -20.27
CA GLU A 192 17.81 -13.85 -19.26
C GLU A 192 16.86 -13.52 -18.07
N LYS A 193 15.62 -13.14 -18.35
CA LYS A 193 14.60 -12.83 -17.34
C LYS A 193 14.18 -14.07 -16.55
N VAL A 194 14.06 -15.24 -17.17
CA VAL A 194 13.77 -16.53 -16.52
C VAL A 194 14.86 -16.90 -15.50
N VAL A 195 16.13 -16.72 -15.86
CA VAL A 195 17.26 -17.05 -14.96
C VAL A 195 17.37 -16.09 -13.79
N ARG A 196 17.06 -14.81 -13.99
CA ARG A 196 17.14 -13.80 -12.92
C ARG A 196 15.97 -13.95 -11.96
N ALA A 197 16.27 -14.13 -10.67
CA ALA A 197 15.26 -14.16 -9.61
C ALA A 197 14.72 -12.74 -9.34
N GLN A 198 13.71 -12.32 -10.11
CA GLN A 198 13.03 -11.03 -9.99
C GLN A 198 11.57 -11.22 -9.61
N ASP A 199 10.92 -10.14 -9.21
CA ASP A 199 9.51 -10.10 -8.79
C ASP A 199 8.52 -10.56 -9.89
N ASP A 200 8.87 -10.41 -11.15
CA ASP A 200 8.07 -10.76 -12.32
C ASP A 200 8.47 -12.09 -12.98
N ARG A 201 9.46 -12.82 -12.42
CA ARG A 201 9.98 -14.07 -12.99
C ARG A 201 8.91 -15.11 -13.31
N LEU A 202 7.87 -15.22 -12.48
CA LEU A 202 6.75 -16.15 -12.69
C LEU A 202 6.13 -16.00 -14.09
N PHE A 203 5.92 -14.78 -14.53
CA PHE A 203 5.32 -14.47 -15.84
C PHE A 203 6.23 -14.85 -17.01
N TYR A 204 7.54 -14.62 -16.86
CA TYR A 204 8.53 -15.01 -17.87
C TYR A 204 8.69 -16.54 -17.97
N VAL A 205 8.60 -17.27 -16.85
CA VAL A 205 8.60 -18.73 -16.85
C VAL A 205 7.36 -19.27 -17.57
N ALA A 206 6.17 -18.73 -17.29
CA ALA A 206 4.95 -19.13 -17.99
C ALA A 206 5.03 -18.83 -19.50
N GLU A 207 5.61 -17.70 -19.89
CA GLU A 207 5.82 -17.36 -21.31
C GLU A 207 6.83 -18.29 -21.99
N ALA A 208 7.92 -18.68 -21.32
CA ALA A 208 8.87 -19.65 -21.86
C ALA A 208 8.18 -21.00 -22.13
N ILE A 209 7.29 -21.44 -21.24
CA ILE A 209 6.48 -22.64 -21.45
C ILE A 209 5.57 -22.48 -22.68
N ARG A 210 4.89 -21.33 -22.85
CA ARG A 210 4.06 -21.04 -24.04
C ARG A 210 4.84 -21.09 -25.34
N ARG A 211 6.13 -20.68 -25.31
CA ARG A 211 7.04 -20.76 -26.47
C ARG A 211 7.64 -22.15 -26.67
N GLY A 212 7.29 -23.14 -25.85
CA GLY A 212 7.67 -24.54 -26.02
C GLY A 212 9.02 -24.93 -25.40
N TYR A 213 9.56 -24.13 -24.46
CA TYR A 213 10.73 -24.55 -23.68
C TYR A 213 10.35 -25.71 -22.74
N PRO A 214 11.18 -26.79 -22.73
CA PRO A 214 10.92 -27.94 -21.85
C PRO A 214 11.02 -27.55 -20.36
N ILE A 215 10.10 -28.06 -19.54
CA ILE A 215 10.09 -27.74 -18.09
C ILE A 215 11.34 -28.25 -17.37
N GLU A 216 11.96 -29.32 -17.88
CA GLU A 216 13.23 -29.85 -17.34
C GLU A 216 14.38 -28.87 -17.53
N GLU A 217 14.45 -28.19 -18.69
CA GLU A 217 15.44 -27.15 -18.97
C GLU A 217 15.18 -25.93 -18.07
N LEU A 218 13.92 -25.52 -17.93
CA LEU A 218 13.53 -24.42 -17.05
C LEU A 218 13.86 -24.73 -15.58
N ALA A 219 13.68 -25.99 -15.13
CA ALA A 219 14.07 -26.42 -13.78
C ALA A 219 15.59 -26.35 -13.57
N GLU A 220 16.38 -26.71 -14.56
CA GLU A 220 17.84 -26.57 -14.49
C GLU A 220 18.30 -25.12 -14.42
N LEU A 221 17.63 -24.22 -15.14
CA LEU A 221 17.94 -22.78 -15.17
C LEU A 221 17.52 -22.05 -13.91
N THR A 222 16.32 -22.33 -13.40
CA THR A 222 15.69 -21.57 -12.31
C THR A 222 15.88 -22.20 -10.93
N LYS A 223 16.13 -23.51 -10.88
CA LYS A 223 16.08 -24.37 -9.68
C LYS A 223 14.69 -24.42 -9.03
N ILE A 224 13.64 -24.06 -9.76
CA ILE A 224 12.25 -24.28 -9.36
C ILE A 224 11.95 -25.78 -9.52
N ASP A 225 11.23 -26.35 -8.56
CA ASP A 225 10.86 -27.77 -8.60
C ASP A 225 9.98 -28.10 -9.83
N LEU A 226 10.24 -29.24 -10.46
CA LEU A 226 9.47 -29.72 -11.63
C LEU A 226 7.97 -29.79 -11.37
N PHE A 227 7.57 -30.11 -10.16
CA PHE A 227 6.16 -30.14 -9.77
C PHE A 227 5.46 -28.80 -10.04
N PHE A 228 6.06 -27.69 -9.62
CA PHE A 228 5.46 -26.36 -9.84
C PHE A 228 5.50 -25.95 -11.32
N LEU A 229 6.56 -26.32 -12.02
CA LEU A 229 6.65 -26.07 -13.47
C LEU A 229 5.61 -26.89 -14.25
N ASP A 230 5.31 -28.13 -13.84
CA ASP A 230 4.23 -28.96 -14.38
C ASP A 230 2.86 -28.28 -14.19
N LYS A 231 2.63 -27.61 -13.03
CA LYS A 231 1.39 -26.87 -12.80
C LYS A 231 1.27 -25.64 -13.71
N LEU A 232 2.38 -24.95 -13.98
CA LEU A 232 2.40 -23.85 -14.95
C LEU A 232 2.17 -24.37 -16.38
N LEU A 233 2.76 -25.51 -16.74
CA LEU A 233 2.53 -26.17 -18.02
C LEU A 233 1.03 -26.53 -18.19
N HIS A 234 0.40 -27.10 -17.17
CA HIS A 234 -1.02 -27.44 -17.21
C HIS A 234 -1.91 -26.19 -17.44
N ILE A 235 -1.56 -25.04 -16.85
CA ILE A 235 -2.28 -23.76 -17.15
C ILE A 235 -2.15 -23.41 -18.63
N VAL A 236 -0.95 -23.52 -19.22
CA VAL A 236 -0.71 -23.24 -20.65
C VAL A 236 -1.43 -24.25 -21.56
N GLU A 237 -1.49 -25.51 -21.17
CA GLU A 237 -2.27 -26.53 -21.88
C GLU A 237 -3.77 -26.20 -21.88
N LEU A 238 -4.31 -25.73 -20.76
CA LEU A 238 -5.71 -25.28 -20.67
C LEU A 238 -5.99 -24.03 -21.54
N GLU A 239 -5.03 -23.11 -21.68
CA GLU A 239 -5.13 -22.01 -22.66
C GLU A 239 -5.27 -22.53 -24.09
N THR A 240 -4.49 -23.57 -24.43
CA THR A 240 -4.54 -24.21 -25.76
C THR A 240 -5.88 -24.92 -25.98
N GLU A 241 -6.37 -25.63 -24.96
CA GLU A 241 -7.67 -26.32 -25.03
C GLU A 241 -8.83 -25.33 -25.25
N LEU A 242 -8.79 -24.15 -24.58
CA LEU A 242 -9.76 -23.07 -24.82
C LEU A 242 -9.74 -22.57 -26.28
N LEU A 243 -8.55 -22.41 -26.87
CA LEU A 243 -8.41 -21.98 -28.26
C LEU A 243 -8.93 -23.01 -29.27
N GLU A 244 -8.71 -24.29 -29.00
CA GLU A 244 -9.13 -25.40 -29.88
C GLU A 244 -10.62 -25.74 -29.77
N HIS A 245 -11.23 -25.48 -28.62
CA HIS A 245 -12.63 -25.82 -28.31
C HIS A 245 -13.47 -24.63 -27.85
N PRO A 246 -13.67 -23.59 -28.70
CA PRO A 246 -14.44 -22.41 -28.32
C PRO A 246 -15.91 -22.76 -28.03
N GLN A 247 -16.43 -22.19 -26.94
CA GLN A 247 -17.82 -22.37 -26.45
C GLN A 247 -18.17 -23.79 -25.99
N ASP A 248 -17.19 -24.65 -25.77
CA ASP A 248 -17.43 -26.00 -25.17
C ASP A 248 -17.69 -25.83 -23.67
N GLU A 249 -18.85 -26.34 -23.21
CA GLU A 249 -19.26 -26.23 -21.80
C GLU A 249 -18.37 -27.07 -20.85
N ASN A 250 -17.85 -28.19 -21.31
CA ASN A 250 -16.95 -29.02 -20.48
C ASN A 250 -15.60 -28.35 -20.30
N VAL A 251 -15.04 -27.80 -21.38
CA VAL A 251 -13.79 -27.01 -21.32
C VAL A 251 -13.99 -25.80 -20.42
N LEU A 252 -15.12 -25.09 -20.59
CA LEU A 252 -15.47 -23.96 -19.74
C LEU A 252 -15.50 -24.36 -18.23
N ARG A 253 -16.13 -25.48 -17.89
CA ARG A 253 -16.16 -26.00 -16.52
C ARG A 253 -14.76 -26.31 -16.00
N THR A 254 -13.97 -27.02 -16.80
CA THR A 254 -12.60 -27.42 -16.44
C THR A 254 -11.72 -26.19 -16.18
N VAL A 255 -11.72 -25.20 -17.04
CA VAL A 255 -10.88 -24.01 -16.86
C VAL A 255 -11.35 -23.15 -15.70
N LYS A 256 -12.66 -23.09 -15.43
CA LYS A 256 -13.19 -22.42 -14.22
C LYS A 256 -12.72 -23.12 -12.94
N GLN A 257 -12.70 -24.46 -12.91
CA GLN A 257 -12.15 -25.24 -11.80
C GLN A 257 -10.65 -25.03 -11.58
N ASN A 258 -9.93 -24.56 -12.60
CA ASN A 258 -8.51 -24.23 -12.55
C ASN A 258 -8.25 -22.72 -12.44
N GLY A 259 -9.26 -21.91 -12.10
CA GLY A 259 -9.09 -20.52 -11.70
C GLY A 259 -9.10 -19.49 -12.82
N PHE A 260 -9.41 -19.85 -14.06
CA PHE A 260 -9.53 -18.91 -15.17
C PHE A 260 -10.69 -17.92 -14.96
N THR A 261 -10.47 -16.65 -15.28
CA THR A 261 -11.50 -15.62 -15.22
C THR A 261 -12.35 -15.60 -16.47
N ASP A 262 -13.58 -15.09 -16.36
CA ASP A 262 -14.45 -14.86 -17.51
C ASP A 262 -13.79 -13.92 -18.51
N GLN A 263 -13.02 -12.94 -18.03
CA GLN A 263 -12.26 -12.01 -18.88
C GLN A 263 -11.21 -12.76 -19.70
N LYS A 264 -10.37 -13.61 -19.09
CA LYS A 264 -9.33 -14.35 -19.82
C LYS A 264 -9.93 -15.33 -20.84
N ILE A 265 -10.99 -16.02 -20.48
CA ILE A 265 -11.72 -16.91 -21.39
C ILE A 265 -12.28 -16.10 -22.57
N ALA A 266 -12.87 -14.93 -22.32
CA ALA A 266 -13.39 -14.05 -23.34
C ALA A 266 -12.31 -13.54 -24.31
N GLU A 267 -11.13 -13.21 -23.81
CA GLU A 267 -9.96 -12.83 -24.63
C GLU A 267 -9.56 -13.96 -25.59
N LEU A 268 -9.40 -15.18 -25.08
CA LEU A 268 -9.04 -16.37 -25.88
C LEU A 268 -10.13 -16.73 -26.89
N TRP A 269 -11.39 -16.63 -26.52
CA TRP A 269 -12.53 -16.90 -27.43
C TRP A 269 -12.92 -15.69 -28.28
N LYS A 270 -12.25 -14.54 -28.14
CA LYS A 270 -12.53 -13.27 -28.87
C LYS A 270 -13.98 -12.82 -28.73
N THR A 271 -14.47 -12.79 -27.49
CA THR A 271 -15.82 -12.40 -27.11
C THR A 271 -15.78 -11.45 -25.91
N GLU A 272 -16.91 -11.15 -25.29
CA GLU A 272 -17.00 -10.31 -24.10
C GLU A 272 -17.15 -11.16 -22.82
N ALA A 273 -16.55 -10.72 -21.70
CA ALA A 273 -16.66 -11.40 -20.41
C ALA A 273 -18.13 -11.60 -19.97
N LYS A 274 -19.00 -10.66 -20.29
CA LYS A 274 -20.45 -10.78 -20.05
C LYS A 274 -21.08 -12.00 -20.75
N GLN A 275 -20.67 -12.31 -21.97
CA GLN A 275 -21.18 -13.46 -22.72
C GLN A 275 -20.67 -14.79 -22.11
N ILE A 276 -19.45 -14.79 -21.57
CA ILE A 276 -18.94 -15.95 -20.83
C ILE A 276 -19.76 -16.17 -19.56
N ARG A 277 -20.05 -15.11 -18.81
CA ARG A 277 -20.90 -15.18 -17.63
C ARG A 277 -22.30 -15.73 -17.97
N GLU A 278 -22.95 -15.20 -19.00
CA GLU A 278 -24.27 -15.66 -19.45
C GLU A 278 -24.24 -17.14 -19.86
N LEU A 279 -23.17 -17.61 -20.54
CA LEU A 279 -22.97 -19.01 -20.88
C LEU A 279 -22.82 -19.88 -19.62
N ARG A 280 -21.99 -19.46 -18.65
CA ARG A 280 -21.81 -20.16 -17.37
C ARG A 280 -23.14 -20.33 -16.63
N GLU A 281 -23.90 -19.23 -16.50
CA GLU A 281 -25.19 -19.23 -15.81
C GLU A 281 -26.19 -20.19 -16.48
N LYS A 282 -26.23 -20.19 -17.81
CA LYS A 282 -27.08 -21.09 -18.61
C LYS A 282 -26.71 -22.57 -18.45
N SER A 283 -25.40 -22.87 -18.33
CA SER A 283 -24.86 -24.22 -18.18
C SER A 283 -24.71 -24.66 -16.71
N ASP A 284 -25.27 -23.88 -15.78
CA ASP A 284 -25.19 -24.09 -14.33
C ASP A 284 -23.72 -24.29 -13.85
N ILE A 285 -22.80 -23.45 -14.39
CA ILE A 285 -21.39 -23.36 -13.97
C ILE A 285 -21.26 -22.14 -13.04
N LYS A 286 -21.43 -22.36 -11.75
CA LYS A 286 -21.41 -21.33 -10.72
C LYS A 286 -20.40 -21.69 -9.63
N PRO A 287 -19.73 -20.70 -9.02
CA PRO A 287 -18.90 -20.97 -7.89
C PRO A 287 -19.74 -21.39 -6.67
N VAL A 288 -19.19 -22.27 -5.89
CA VAL A 288 -19.61 -22.61 -4.54
C VAL A 288 -18.56 -22.08 -3.56
N TYR A 289 -18.92 -21.94 -2.30
CA TYR A 289 -18.01 -21.42 -1.28
C TYR A 289 -17.76 -22.48 -0.23
N LYS A 290 -16.48 -22.80 -0.05
CA LYS A 290 -15.99 -23.75 0.93
C LYS A 290 -15.51 -23.03 2.17
N MET A 291 -15.67 -23.65 3.34
CA MET A 291 -15.16 -23.13 4.61
C MET A 291 -13.69 -23.47 4.76
N VAL A 292 -12.90 -22.51 5.26
CA VAL A 292 -11.53 -22.79 5.69
C VAL A 292 -11.60 -23.61 6.98
N ASP A 293 -11.11 -24.84 6.89
CA ASP A 293 -11.27 -25.84 7.95
C ASP A 293 -9.89 -26.31 8.47
N THR A 294 -9.76 -26.44 9.78
CA THR A 294 -8.53 -26.89 10.44
C THR A 294 -8.34 -28.39 10.44
N CYS A 295 -9.33 -29.18 10.03
CA CYS A 295 -9.34 -30.62 10.19
C CYS A 295 -9.80 -31.41 8.96
N ALA A 296 -9.70 -30.85 7.77
CA ALA A 296 -10.07 -31.49 6.50
C ALA A 296 -11.43 -32.20 6.54
N ALA A 297 -12.45 -31.52 7.06
CA ALA A 297 -13.82 -31.99 7.25
C ALA A 297 -13.99 -33.21 8.18
N GLU A 298 -12.97 -33.62 8.94
CA GLU A 298 -13.06 -34.74 9.89
C GLU A 298 -13.98 -34.41 11.07
N PHE A 299 -14.03 -33.15 11.49
CA PHE A 299 -14.92 -32.66 12.55
C PHE A 299 -15.73 -31.47 12.02
N ALA A 300 -16.92 -31.25 12.60
CA ALA A 300 -17.70 -30.06 12.29
C ALA A 300 -16.92 -28.80 12.68
N SER A 301 -16.79 -27.86 11.75
CA SER A 301 -16.04 -26.61 11.91
C SER A 301 -16.96 -25.40 11.83
N GLN A 302 -16.59 -24.33 12.53
CA GLN A 302 -17.23 -23.03 12.43
C GLN A 302 -16.16 -21.95 12.35
N THR A 303 -15.81 -21.56 11.13
CA THR A 303 -14.95 -20.42 10.87
C THR A 303 -15.71 -19.33 10.13
N PRO A 304 -15.33 -18.07 10.27
CA PRO A 304 -15.90 -17.01 9.42
C PRO A 304 -15.30 -17.01 8.01
N TYR A 305 -14.35 -17.87 7.69
CA TYR A 305 -13.51 -17.84 6.50
C TYR A 305 -14.03 -18.74 5.40
N PHE A 306 -14.28 -18.15 4.22
CA PHE A 306 -14.76 -18.83 3.04
C PHE A 306 -13.90 -18.50 1.82
N TYR A 307 -13.84 -19.43 0.87
CA TYR A 307 -13.21 -19.27 -0.43
C TYR A 307 -14.06 -19.91 -1.52
N SER A 308 -14.05 -19.35 -2.72
CA SER A 308 -14.79 -19.89 -3.85
C SER A 308 -14.08 -21.09 -4.48
N SER A 309 -14.84 -21.98 -5.10
CA SER A 309 -14.37 -23.00 -6.03
C SER A 309 -15.51 -23.43 -6.95
N TYR A 310 -15.20 -24.06 -8.09
CA TYR A 310 -16.23 -24.60 -9.01
C TYR A 310 -16.49 -26.08 -8.74
N GLU A 311 -16.68 -26.41 -7.46
CA GLU A 311 -17.07 -27.71 -6.94
C GLU A 311 -18.61 -27.89 -6.93
N VAL A 312 -19.11 -28.93 -6.25
CA VAL A 312 -20.55 -29.25 -6.24
C VAL A 312 -21.27 -28.67 -5.02
N GLU A 313 -20.65 -28.73 -3.83
CA GLU A 313 -21.29 -28.40 -2.57
C GLU A 313 -20.92 -27.02 -2.08
N ASN A 314 -21.92 -26.22 -1.73
CA ASN A 314 -21.75 -24.93 -1.08
C ASN A 314 -21.87 -25.04 0.43
N GLU A 315 -20.87 -24.53 1.17
CA GLU A 315 -20.81 -24.57 2.64
C GLU A 315 -21.14 -23.22 3.29
N SER A 316 -21.20 -22.14 2.50
CA SER A 316 -21.63 -20.84 3.00
C SER A 316 -23.15 -20.69 2.88
N GLU A 317 -23.84 -20.69 4.01
CA GLU A 317 -25.28 -20.47 4.06
C GLU A 317 -25.58 -18.99 4.30
N ARG A 318 -26.53 -18.44 3.53
CA ARG A 318 -27.03 -17.09 3.76
C ARG A 318 -27.71 -16.99 5.13
N SER A 319 -27.35 -15.98 5.90
CA SER A 319 -28.00 -15.68 7.17
C SER A 319 -29.45 -15.21 7.01
N ALA A 320 -30.26 -15.40 8.05
CA ALA A 320 -31.59 -14.81 8.12
C ALA A 320 -31.57 -13.29 8.42
N LYS A 321 -30.43 -12.75 8.84
CA LYS A 321 -30.25 -11.32 9.06
C LYS A 321 -29.92 -10.61 7.75
N ASP A 322 -30.36 -9.36 7.65
CA ASP A 322 -29.88 -8.47 6.60
C ASP A 322 -28.35 -8.28 6.76
N SER A 323 -27.64 -8.37 5.66
CA SER A 323 -26.18 -8.27 5.64
C SER A 323 -25.69 -7.05 4.87
N VAL A 324 -24.50 -6.57 5.23
CA VAL A 324 -23.77 -5.50 4.53
C VAL A 324 -22.40 -6.04 4.13
N LEU A 325 -22.06 -5.90 2.86
CA LEU A 325 -20.72 -6.27 2.35
C LEU A 325 -19.80 -5.06 2.41
N VAL A 326 -18.62 -5.24 3.01
CA VAL A 326 -17.54 -4.25 3.01
C VAL A 326 -16.39 -4.77 2.17
N LEU A 327 -15.97 -4.01 1.17
CA LEU A 327 -14.79 -4.34 0.36
C LEU A 327 -13.52 -3.85 1.06
N GLY A 328 -12.57 -4.76 1.22
CA GLY A 328 -11.26 -4.49 1.82
C GLY A 328 -10.33 -3.71 0.89
N SER A 329 -9.09 -3.52 1.34
CA SER A 329 -8.09 -2.72 0.63
C SER A 329 -7.10 -3.52 -0.23
N GLY A 330 -7.22 -4.85 -0.26
CA GLY A 330 -6.26 -5.70 -0.95
C GLY A 330 -4.87 -5.71 -0.31
N PRO A 331 -3.81 -5.99 -1.08
CA PRO A 331 -2.45 -6.04 -0.55
C PRO A 331 -1.95 -4.67 -0.09
N ILE A 332 -1.14 -4.67 0.99
CA ILE A 332 -0.45 -3.45 1.43
C ILE A 332 0.54 -3.03 0.34
N ARG A 333 0.45 -1.78 -0.07
CA ARG A 333 1.36 -1.15 -1.03
C ARG A 333 1.52 0.35 -0.72
N ILE A 334 2.52 0.97 -1.33
CA ILE A 334 2.70 2.43 -1.20
C ILE A 334 1.45 3.14 -1.73
N GLY A 335 0.88 4.02 -0.94
CA GLY A 335 -0.37 4.72 -1.23
C GLY A 335 -1.64 4.00 -0.75
N GLN A 336 -1.57 2.72 -0.38
CA GLN A 336 -2.69 1.95 0.15
C GLN A 336 -2.23 1.03 1.30
N GLY A 337 -2.04 1.64 2.46
CA GLY A 337 -1.51 0.98 3.65
C GLY A 337 -2.56 0.42 4.58
N VAL A 338 -2.11 0.02 5.76
CA VAL A 338 -2.93 -0.56 6.84
C VAL A 338 -3.99 0.41 7.39
N GLU A 339 -3.89 1.70 7.09
CA GLU A 339 -4.83 2.74 7.50
C GLU A 339 -6.25 2.48 6.96
N PHE A 340 -6.35 1.95 5.75
CA PHE A 340 -7.65 1.55 5.17
C PHE A 340 -8.20 0.30 5.85
N ASP A 341 -7.34 -0.62 6.24
CA ASP A 341 -7.76 -1.79 7.02
C ASP A 341 -8.32 -1.39 8.39
N TYR A 342 -7.69 -0.42 9.07
CA TYR A 342 -8.24 0.17 10.29
C TYR A 342 -9.67 0.70 10.08
N ALA A 343 -9.89 1.45 9.02
CA ALA A 343 -11.22 1.98 8.70
C ALA A 343 -12.23 0.86 8.43
N THR A 344 -11.84 -0.18 7.70
CA THR A 344 -12.66 -1.39 7.45
C THR A 344 -13.07 -2.08 8.75
N VAL A 345 -12.12 -2.33 9.66
CA VAL A 345 -12.40 -2.97 10.97
C VAL A 345 -13.43 -2.16 11.78
N HIS A 346 -13.26 -0.85 11.83
CA HIS A 346 -14.17 0.03 12.56
C HIS A 346 -15.55 0.15 11.90
N SER A 347 -15.62 0.08 10.55
CA SER A 347 -16.88 -0.01 9.83
C SER A 347 -17.63 -1.30 10.18
N VAL A 348 -16.97 -2.44 10.15
CA VAL A 348 -17.56 -3.74 10.53
C VAL A 348 -18.16 -3.70 11.92
N LYS A 349 -17.45 -3.15 12.90
CA LYS A 349 -17.98 -3.00 14.27
C LYS A 349 -19.26 -2.17 14.32
N ALA A 350 -19.34 -1.10 13.54
CA ALA A 350 -20.53 -0.24 13.46
C ALA A 350 -21.72 -0.98 12.81
N ILE A 351 -21.46 -1.76 11.76
CA ILE A 351 -22.47 -2.58 11.08
C ILE A 351 -23.05 -3.61 12.06
N GLN A 352 -22.20 -4.32 12.78
CA GLN A 352 -22.61 -5.31 13.80
C GLN A 352 -23.41 -4.66 14.94
N GLN A 353 -22.99 -3.47 15.42
CA GLN A 353 -23.71 -2.70 16.44
C GLN A 353 -25.08 -2.21 15.96
N ALA A 354 -25.23 -1.95 14.66
CA ALA A 354 -26.52 -1.61 14.04
C ALA A 354 -27.44 -2.82 13.83
N GLY A 355 -26.98 -4.04 14.17
CA GLY A 355 -27.76 -5.27 14.11
C GLY A 355 -27.69 -6.02 12.76
N TYR A 356 -26.91 -5.55 11.80
CA TYR A 356 -26.67 -6.24 10.53
C TYR A 356 -25.60 -7.32 10.66
N GLU A 357 -25.61 -8.29 9.75
CA GLU A 357 -24.48 -9.19 9.54
C GLU A 357 -23.41 -8.45 8.73
N ALA A 358 -22.18 -8.43 9.24
CA ALA A 358 -21.05 -7.78 8.58
C ALA A 358 -20.23 -8.80 7.80
N ILE A 359 -20.21 -8.64 6.49
CA ILE A 359 -19.43 -9.48 5.56
C ILE A 359 -18.25 -8.67 5.04
N ILE A 360 -17.04 -9.24 5.09
CA ILE A 360 -15.84 -8.67 4.46
C ILE A 360 -15.44 -9.52 3.27
N MET A 361 -14.94 -8.87 2.22
CA MET A 361 -14.18 -9.52 1.15
C MET A 361 -12.80 -8.88 1.05
N ASN A 362 -11.73 -9.68 1.19
CA ASN A 362 -10.35 -9.21 1.12
C ASN A 362 -9.41 -10.38 0.80
N SER A 363 -8.26 -10.08 0.17
CA SER A 363 -7.22 -11.04 -0.20
C SER A 363 -5.93 -10.92 0.62
N ASN A 364 -5.87 -10.03 1.61
CA ASN A 364 -4.66 -9.74 2.37
C ASN A 364 -4.63 -10.51 3.71
N PRO A 365 -3.66 -11.43 3.92
CA PRO A 365 -3.58 -12.20 5.15
C PRO A 365 -2.93 -11.44 6.32
N GLU A 366 -2.26 -10.30 6.07
CA GLU A 366 -1.47 -9.57 7.07
C GLU A 366 -2.28 -8.53 7.85
N THR A 367 -3.58 -8.37 7.57
CA THR A 367 -4.41 -7.30 8.13
C THR A 367 -5.36 -7.79 9.21
N VAL A 368 -5.78 -6.86 10.09
CA VAL A 368 -6.71 -7.15 11.20
C VAL A 368 -8.12 -7.40 10.70
N SER A 369 -8.54 -6.79 9.58
CA SER A 369 -9.88 -7.02 9.01
C SER A 369 -10.12 -8.49 8.64
N THR A 370 -9.05 -9.23 8.35
CA THR A 370 -9.09 -10.66 8.04
C THR A 370 -8.86 -11.58 9.24
N ASP A 371 -8.83 -11.04 10.46
CA ASP A 371 -8.70 -11.86 11.67
C ASP A 371 -10.02 -12.56 12.05
N PHE A 372 -9.87 -13.75 12.68
CA PHE A 372 -10.93 -14.68 13.04
C PHE A 372 -12.14 -14.06 13.79
N SER A 373 -11.93 -13.01 14.57
CA SER A 373 -12.96 -12.45 15.45
C SER A 373 -13.49 -11.08 15.02
N ILE A 374 -13.26 -10.66 13.77
CA ILE A 374 -13.66 -9.33 13.32
C ILE A 374 -15.03 -9.32 12.65
N SER A 375 -15.20 -10.01 11.53
CA SER A 375 -16.46 -10.06 10.79
C SER A 375 -17.28 -11.32 11.09
N ASP A 376 -18.56 -11.31 10.76
CA ASP A 376 -19.41 -12.47 10.84
C ASP A 376 -19.05 -13.47 9.74
N LYS A 377 -18.71 -12.96 8.52
CA LYS A 377 -18.16 -13.72 7.41
C LYS A 377 -17.03 -12.97 6.72
N LEU A 378 -16.03 -13.71 6.27
CA LEU A 378 -14.95 -13.21 5.45
C LEU A 378 -14.76 -14.12 4.22
N TYR A 379 -14.81 -13.52 3.05
CA TYR A 379 -14.44 -14.17 1.80
C TYR A 379 -13.01 -13.81 1.43
N PHE A 380 -12.11 -14.84 1.47
CA PHE A 380 -10.75 -14.71 0.96
C PHE A 380 -10.77 -14.83 -0.56
N GLU A 381 -11.07 -13.72 -1.22
CA GLU A 381 -11.22 -13.67 -2.67
C GLU A 381 -10.53 -12.44 -3.25
N PRO A 382 -10.13 -12.49 -4.53
CA PRO A 382 -9.64 -11.32 -5.24
C PRO A 382 -10.68 -10.22 -5.31
N LEU A 383 -10.25 -8.97 -5.19
CA LEU A 383 -11.13 -7.80 -5.34
C LEU A 383 -11.29 -7.43 -6.82
N THR A 384 -11.86 -8.35 -7.60
CA THR A 384 -12.24 -8.16 -9.00
C THR A 384 -13.75 -8.10 -9.15
N PHE A 385 -14.23 -7.54 -10.25
CA PHE A 385 -15.67 -7.46 -10.51
C PHE A 385 -16.34 -8.84 -10.50
N GLU A 386 -15.74 -9.85 -11.15
CA GLU A 386 -16.26 -11.22 -11.22
C GLU A 386 -16.36 -11.84 -9.82
N ASP A 387 -15.27 -11.81 -9.05
CA ASP A 387 -15.21 -12.45 -7.74
C ASP A 387 -16.15 -11.76 -6.74
N VAL A 388 -16.26 -10.42 -6.78
CA VAL A 388 -17.16 -9.64 -5.92
C VAL A 388 -18.63 -9.91 -6.27
N MET A 389 -18.97 -9.95 -7.57
CA MET A 389 -20.34 -10.24 -8.01
C MET A 389 -20.79 -11.64 -7.59
N ASN A 390 -19.90 -12.64 -7.67
CA ASN A 390 -20.20 -14.00 -7.22
C ASN A 390 -20.58 -14.06 -5.73
N VAL A 391 -19.87 -13.30 -4.88
CA VAL A 391 -20.20 -13.18 -3.43
C VAL A 391 -21.53 -12.44 -3.24
N ILE A 392 -21.76 -11.35 -3.98
CA ILE A 392 -23.03 -10.59 -3.90
C ILE A 392 -24.22 -11.44 -4.29
N GLU A 393 -24.10 -12.27 -5.33
CA GLU A 393 -25.15 -13.19 -5.76
C GLU A 393 -25.51 -14.24 -4.73
N LEU A 394 -24.51 -14.74 -3.99
CA LEU A 394 -24.73 -15.68 -2.88
C LEU A 394 -25.39 -15.00 -1.69
N GLU A 395 -24.77 -13.93 -1.19
CA GLU A 395 -25.14 -13.31 0.08
C GLU A 395 -26.33 -12.34 -0.02
N GLN A 396 -26.53 -11.74 -1.19
CA GLN A 396 -27.58 -10.74 -1.45
C GLN A 396 -27.64 -9.67 -0.36
N PRO A 397 -26.52 -8.96 -0.10
CA PRO A 397 -26.49 -7.91 0.93
C PRO A 397 -27.43 -6.77 0.59
N ILE A 398 -27.89 -6.02 1.59
CA ILE A 398 -28.70 -4.80 1.36
C ILE A 398 -27.94 -3.73 0.58
N GLY A 399 -26.62 -3.82 0.53
CA GLY A 399 -25.72 -3.01 -0.26
C GLY A 399 -24.25 -3.24 0.10
N VAL A 400 -23.38 -2.54 -0.64
CA VAL A 400 -21.93 -2.66 -0.56
C VAL A 400 -21.31 -1.34 -0.12
N ILE A 401 -20.40 -1.37 0.85
CA ILE A 401 -19.60 -0.22 1.28
C ILE A 401 -18.23 -0.29 0.61
N VAL A 402 -17.87 0.78 -0.12
CA VAL A 402 -16.60 0.91 -0.85
C VAL A 402 -15.68 1.99 -0.27
N GLN A 403 -16.17 2.87 0.60
CA GLN A 403 -15.45 4.07 1.05
C GLN A 403 -14.24 3.79 1.97
N PHE A 404 -14.12 2.59 2.53
CA PHE A 404 -13.08 2.25 3.51
C PHE A 404 -11.93 1.41 2.93
N GLY A 405 -12.12 0.80 1.75
CA GLY A 405 -11.13 -0.05 1.11
C GLY A 405 -10.13 0.68 0.20
N GLY A 406 -10.05 2.01 0.30
CA GLY A 406 -9.19 2.83 -0.56
C GLY A 406 -9.59 2.78 -2.03
N GLN A 407 -8.64 3.04 -2.92
CA GLN A 407 -8.93 3.11 -4.35
C GLN A 407 -9.35 1.76 -4.95
N THR A 408 -8.83 0.65 -4.44
CA THR A 408 -9.23 -0.70 -4.86
C THR A 408 -10.74 -0.90 -4.79
N ALA A 409 -11.35 -0.56 -3.66
CA ALA A 409 -12.79 -0.70 -3.48
C ALA A 409 -13.60 0.33 -4.30
N ILE A 410 -13.12 1.57 -4.36
CA ILE A 410 -13.79 2.65 -5.14
C ILE A 410 -13.84 2.30 -6.63
N ASN A 411 -12.79 1.76 -7.22
CA ASN A 411 -12.73 1.37 -8.62
C ASN A 411 -13.79 0.30 -9.00
N LEU A 412 -14.30 -0.44 -8.02
CA LEU A 412 -15.37 -1.41 -8.24
C LEU A 412 -16.77 -0.81 -8.16
N ALA A 413 -16.94 0.43 -7.69
CA ALA A 413 -18.25 1.02 -7.48
C ALA A 413 -19.04 1.15 -8.80
N GLU A 414 -18.44 1.69 -9.85
CA GLU A 414 -19.09 1.89 -11.13
C GLU A 414 -19.55 0.59 -11.79
N PRO A 415 -18.69 -0.42 -12.02
CA PRO A 415 -19.12 -1.69 -12.61
C PRO A 415 -20.16 -2.42 -11.75
N LEU A 416 -20.12 -2.31 -10.43
CA LEU A 416 -21.13 -2.90 -9.54
C LEU A 416 -22.49 -2.20 -9.71
N VAL A 417 -22.54 -0.88 -9.78
CA VAL A 417 -23.78 -0.11 -10.02
C VAL A 417 -24.36 -0.45 -11.40
N GLN A 418 -23.53 -0.55 -12.43
CA GLN A 418 -23.96 -0.96 -13.78
C GLN A 418 -24.55 -2.38 -13.79
N ALA A 419 -24.14 -3.25 -12.89
CA ALA A 419 -24.71 -4.58 -12.67
C ALA A 419 -25.95 -4.59 -11.75
N GLY A 420 -26.42 -3.42 -11.30
CA GLY A 420 -27.61 -3.27 -10.45
C GLY A 420 -27.35 -3.42 -8.95
N VAL A 421 -26.11 -3.41 -8.51
CA VAL A 421 -25.75 -3.50 -7.09
C VAL A 421 -25.91 -2.13 -6.42
N LYS A 422 -26.48 -2.11 -5.23
CA LYS A 422 -26.61 -0.89 -4.44
C LYS A 422 -25.31 -0.60 -3.68
N ILE A 423 -24.68 0.53 -3.99
CA ILE A 423 -23.59 1.08 -3.17
C ILE A 423 -24.21 1.89 -2.03
N LEU A 424 -23.69 1.68 -0.81
CA LEU A 424 -24.12 2.41 0.39
C LEU A 424 -23.15 3.58 0.63
N GLY A 425 -23.71 4.74 0.95
CA GLY A 425 -22.96 5.98 1.14
C GLY A 425 -23.12 6.94 -0.05
N THR A 426 -22.06 7.64 -0.41
CA THR A 426 -22.05 8.57 -1.56
C THR A 426 -22.34 7.83 -2.86
N THR A 427 -23.23 8.38 -3.71
CA THR A 427 -23.65 7.74 -4.97
C THR A 427 -22.51 7.73 -5.98
N ILE A 428 -22.60 6.85 -7.00
CA ILE A 428 -21.58 6.79 -8.06
C ILE A 428 -21.52 8.09 -8.87
N GLU A 429 -22.66 8.72 -9.10
CA GLU A 429 -22.75 9.99 -9.81
C GLU A 429 -22.03 11.10 -9.04
N ASP A 430 -22.13 11.12 -7.72
CA ASP A 430 -21.43 12.11 -6.88
C ASP A 430 -19.96 11.76 -6.66
N LEU A 431 -19.60 10.46 -6.67
CA LEU A 431 -18.19 10.02 -6.72
C LEU A 431 -17.52 10.50 -8.01
N ASP A 432 -18.18 10.30 -9.17
CA ASP A 432 -17.68 10.75 -10.47
C ASP A 432 -17.55 12.28 -10.54
N ARG A 433 -18.50 13.02 -9.95
CA ARG A 433 -18.39 14.50 -9.84
C ARG A 433 -17.18 14.98 -9.05
N ALA A 434 -16.64 14.17 -8.16
CA ALA A 434 -15.43 14.49 -7.40
C ALA A 434 -14.14 14.03 -8.11
N GLU A 435 -14.19 12.93 -8.85
CA GLU A 435 -13.02 12.33 -9.51
C GLU A 435 -12.82 12.81 -10.95
N ASN A 436 -13.91 13.06 -11.69
CA ASN A 436 -13.85 13.57 -13.06
C ASN A 436 -13.53 15.07 -13.04
N ARG A 437 -12.43 15.46 -13.67
CA ARG A 437 -11.92 16.83 -13.64
C ARG A 437 -12.96 17.89 -14.09
N ASP A 438 -13.61 17.66 -15.22
CA ASP A 438 -14.55 18.63 -15.79
C ASP A 438 -15.78 18.81 -14.90
N LEU A 439 -16.31 17.70 -14.38
CA LEU A 439 -17.43 17.73 -13.45
C LEU A 439 -17.05 18.35 -12.11
N PHE A 440 -15.84 18.07 -11.62
CA PHE A 440 -15.31 18.66 -10.40
C PHE A 440 -15.10 20.18 -10.53
N GLU A 441 -14.51 20.64 -11.63
CA GLU A 441 -14.35 22.06 -11.90
C GLU A 441 -15.71 22.79 -11.98
N GLN A 442 -16.69 22.18 -12.64
CA GLN A 442 -18.07 22.71 -12.67
C GLN A 442 -18.68 22.78 -11.26
N ALA A 443 -18.49 21.74 -10.46
CA ALA A 443 -18.95 21.70 -9.08
C ALA A 443 -18.30 22.82 -8.24
N LEU A 444 -16.98 22.96 -8.29
CA LEU A 444 -16.25 24.02 -7.56
C LEU A 444 -16.71 25.42 -7.96
N ARG A 445 -16.89 25.68 -9.26
CA ARG A 445 -17.40 26.97 -9.75
C ARG A 445 -18.82 27.25 -9.23
N SER A 446 -19.70 26.25 -9.24
CA SER A 446 -21.08 26.40 -8.75
C SER A 446 -21.14 26.64 -7.24
N LEU A 447 -20.15 26.13 -6.50
CA LEU A 447 -20.02 26.28 -5.05
C LEU A 447 -19.18 27.49 -4.65
N GLU A 448 -18.67 28.26 -5.61
CA GLU A 448 -17.77 29.39 -5.38
C GLU A 448 -16.55 29.05 -4.53
N VAL A 449 -15.96 27.86 -4.80
CA VAL A 449 -14.76 27.36 -4.13
C VAL A 449 -13.57 27.46 -5.09
N PRO A 450 -12.48 28.19 -4.75
CA PRO A 450 -11.34 28.35 -5.63
C PRO A 450 -10.51 27.07 -5.79
N GLN A 451 -9.99 26.87 -7.00
CA GLN A 451 -8.97 25.86 -7.32
C GLN A 451 -7.81 26.51 -8.09
N PRO A 452 -6.59 25.86 -8.15
CA PRO A 452 -5.54 26.30 -9.04
C PRO A 452 -5.99 26.34 -10.49
N LEU A 453 -5.51 27.30 -11.26
CA LEU A 453 -5.79 27.36 -12.70
C LEU A 453 -5.15 26.17 -13.40
N GLY A 454 -5.86 25.49 -14.28
CA GLY A 454 -5.34 24.37 -15.03
C GLY A 454 -6.26 23.95 -16.17
N ASP A 455 -5.77 23.02 -16.99
CA ASP A 455 -6.50 22.44 -18.09
C ASP A 455 -5.90 21.06 -18.48
N THR A 456 -6.50 20.37 -19.42
CA THR A 456 -6.07 19.08 -19.94
C THR A 456 -5.45 19.22 -21.33
N ALA A 457 -4.37 18.49 -21.60
CA ALA A 457 -3.72 18.43 -22.90
C ALA A 457 -3.62 16.99 -23.41
N THR A 458 -3.88 16.78 -24.69
CA THR A 458 -3.69 15.52 -25.39
C THR A 458 -2.48 15.55 -26.31
N SER A 459 -1.87 16.74 -26.48
CA SER A 459 -0.70 16.94 -27.31
C SER A 459 0.32 17.87 -26.63
N LYS A 460 1.58 17.81 -27.09
CA LYS A 460 2.67 18.68 -26.63
C LYS A 460 2.34 20.15 -26.87
N GLU A 461 1.79 20.48 -28.03
CA GLU A 461 1.43 21.85 -28.43
C GLU A 461 0.34 22.42 -27.53
N GLU A 462 -0.69 21.63 -27.22
CA GLU A 462 -1.75 22.02 -26.28
C GLU A 462 -1.15 22.26 -24.88
N ALA A 463 -0.28 21.35 -24.40
CA ALA A 463 0.36 21.47 -23.11
C ALA A 463 1.14 22.78 -22.96
N VAL A 464 1.98 23.12 -23.97
CA VAL A 464 2.75 24.37 -23.99
C VAL A 464 1.83 25.59 -24.04
N GLY A 465 0.73 25.52 -24.79
CA GLY A 465 -0.28 26.58 -24.87
C GLY A 465 -0.95 26.84 -23.53
N ILE A 466 -1.33 25.79 -22.80
CA ILE A 466 -1.94 25.87 -21.46
C ILE A 466 -0.92 26.46 -20.47
N ALA A 467 0.28 25.88 -20.37
CA ALA A 467 1.31 26.33 -19.45
C ALA A 467 1.72 27.80 -19.68
N SER A 468 1.80 28.23 -20.94
CA SER A 468 2.07 29.63 -21.28
C SER A 468 0.97 30.59 -20.81
N LYS A 469 -0.30 30.15 -20.81
CA LYS A 469 -1.45 30.93 -20.36
C LYS A 469 -1.56 31.02 -18.84
N ILE A 470 -1.29 29.92 -18.11
CA ILE A 470 -1.43 29.86 -16.65
C ILE A 470 -0.15 30.28 -15.92
N GLY A 471 0.99 30.24 -16.61
CA GLY A 471 2.31 30.60 -16.07
C GLY A 471 3.03 29.44 -15.38
N TYR A 472 4.37 29.40 -15.50
CA TYR A 472 5.23 28.45 -14.80
C TYR A 472 5.50 28.92 -13.34
N PRO A 473 5.83 27.98 -12.42
CA PRO A 473 5.87 26.53 -12.60
C PRO A 473 4.47 25.90 -12.72
N VAL A 474 4.40 24.74 -13.39
CA VAL A 474 3.17 23.94 -13.52
C VAL A 474 3.38 22.55 -12.94
N LEU A 475 2.33 21.99 -12.36
CA LEU A 475 2.26 20.60 -11.98
C LEU A 475 1.63 19.82 -13.12
N VAL A 476 2.32 18.79 -13.61
CA VAL A 476 1.85 17.93 -14.68
C VAL A 476 1.60 16.53 -14.15
N ARG A 477 0.48 15.93 -14.58
CA ARG A 477 0.12 14.56 -14.17
C ARG A 477 -0.73 13.88 -15.25
N PRO A 478 -0.56 12.56 -15.49
CA PRO A 478 -1.50 11.81 -16.32
C PRO A 478 -2.89 11.73 -15.65
N SER A 479 -3.96 11.74 -16.45
CA SER A 479 -5.35 11.80 -15.93
C SER A 479 -5.78 10.56 -15.15
N TYR A 480 -5.14 9.39 -15.38
CA TYR A 480 -5.52 8.11 -14.80
C TYR A 480 -4.33 7.40 -14.15
N VAL A 481 -3.77 7.98 -13.09
CA VAL A 481 -2.66 7.34 -12.37
C VAL A 481 -2.90 7.35 -10.86
N LEU A 482 -2.89 6.15 -10.28
CA LEU A 482 -3.01 5.91 -8.84
C LEU A 482 -1.77 6.40 -8.08
N GLY A 483 -1.98 7.19 -7.01
CA GLY A 483 -0.96 7.54 -6.02
C GLY A 483 0.13 8.47 -6.53
N GLY A 484 -0.18 9.42 -7.42
CA GLY A 484 0.77 10.45 -7.87
C GLY A 484 1.87 9.94 -8.81
N ARG A 485 1.73 8.74 -9.38
CA ARG A 485 2.70 8.17 -10.32
C ARG A 485 2.90 9.11 -11.50
N ALA A 486 4.17 9.37 -11.85
CA ALA A 486 4.56 10.26 -12.93
C ALA A 486 4.08 11.71 -12.78
N MET A 487 3.74 12.18 -11.57
CA MET A 487 3.51 13.61 -11.32
C MET A 487 4.83 14.35 -11.25
N GLU A 488 4.91 15.51 -11.89
CA GLU A 488 6.12 16.31 -11.93
C GLU A 488 5.83 17.81 -11.86
N ILE A 489 6.68 18.55 -11.12
CA ILE A 489 6.69 20.01 -11.13
C ILE A 489 7.64 20.45 -12.24
N VAL A 490 7.10 21.20 -13.20
CA VAL A 490 7.78 21.64 -14.39
C VAL A 490 7.98 23.15 -14.34
N GLU A 491 9.23 23.60 -14.43
CA GLU A 491 9.60 25.00 -14.19
C GLU A 491 9.61 25.85 -15.46
N ASN A 492 9.74 25.21 -16.63
CA ASN A 492 9.88 25.90 -17.91
C ASN A 492 9.34 25.08 -19.08
N GLN A 493 9.30 25.68 -20.25
CA GLN A 493 8.74 25.05 -21.44
C GLN A 493 9.54 23.80 -21.89
N GLN A 494 10.86 23.82 -21.78
CA GLN A 494 11.69 22.70 -22.24
C GLN A 494 11.41 21.43 -21.42
N ASP A 495 11.35 21.59 -20.08
CA ASP A 495 11.04 20.48 -19.18
C ASP A 495 9.62 19.93 -19.43
N LEU A 496 8.65 20.81 -19.75
CA LEU A 496 7.31 20.38 -20.13
C LEU A 496 7.32 19.56 -21.43
N GLU A 497 8.07 20.01 -22.40
CA GLU A 497 8.19 19.29 -23.67
C GLU A 497 8.80 17.92 -23.50
N ASP A 498 9.86 17.81 -22.68
CA ASP A 498 10.53 16.55 -22.36
C ASP A 498 9.60 15.60 -21.60
N TYR A 499 8.84 16.13 -20.62
CA TYR A 499 7.83 15.35 -19.90
C TYR A 499 6.75 14.80 -20.84
N MET A 500 6.19 15.65 -21.70
CA MET A 500 5.13 15.25 -22.63
C MET A 500 5.57 14.17 -23.61
N GLU A 501 6.84 14.20 -24.04
CA GLU A 501 7.39 13.15 -24.93
C GLU A 501 7.36 11.76 -24.29
N HIS A 502 7.59 11.69 -22.98
CA HIS A 502 7.55 10.44 -22.22
C HIS A 502 6.10 10.05 -21.83
N ALA A 503 5.31 11.01 -21.38
CA ALA A 503 3.94 10.78 -20.92
C ALA A 503 3.01 10.35 -22.05
N VAL A 504 3.08 10.99 -23.22
CA VAL A 504 2.25 10.64 -24.39
C VAL A 504 2.64 9.28 -24.96
N LYS A 505 3.93 8.90 -24.91
CA LYS A 505 4.37 7.56 -25.31
C LYS A 505 3.84 6.46 -24.40
N ALA A 506 3.73 6.76 -23.10
CA ALA A 506 3.26 5.80 -22.10
C ALA A 506 1.72 5.62 -22.13
N SER A 507 0.96 6.64 -22.54
CA SER A 507 -0.50 6.61 -22.56
C SER A 507 -1.08 7.51 -23.67
N PRO A 508 -1.08 7.06 -24.94
CA PRO A 508 -1.46 7.89 -26.08
C PRO A 508 -2.93 8.34 -26.09
N GLU A 509 -3.80 7.63 -25.39
CA GLU A 509 -5.25 7.87 -25.42
C GLU A 509 -5.76 8.69 -24.21
N HIS A 510 -4.88 9.02 -23.25
CA HIS A 510 -5.29 9.71 -22.03
C HIS A 510 -4.71 11.11 -21.93
N PRO A 511 -5.54 12.13 -21.59
CA PRO A 511 -5.05 13.49 -21.46
C PRO A 511 -4.11 13.65 -20.25
N VAL A 512 -3.18 14.61 -20.35
CA VAL A 512 -2.30 15.05 -19.27
C VAL A 512 -2.90 16.29 -18.64
N LEU A 513 -2.99 16.31 -17.32
CA LEU A 513 -3.44 17.46 -16.53
C LEU A 513 -2.26 18.41 -16.31
N ILE A 514 -2.51 19.71 -16.50
CA ILE A 514 -1.53 20.78 -16.32
C ILE A 514 -2.15 21.82 -15.42
N ASP A 515 -1.70 21.90 -14.20
CA ASP A 515 -2.19 22.82 -13.19
C ASP A 515 -1.10 23.83 -12.81
N ARG A 516 -1.48 25.08 -12.53
CA ARG A 516 -0.55 26.03 -11.95
C ARG A 516 -0.08 25.54 -10.60
N TYR A 517 1.24 25.40 -10.45
CA TYR A 517 1.81 25.05 -9.17
C TYR A 517 1.78 26.26 -8.22
N LEU A 518 1.12 26.09 -7.08
CA LEU A 518 1.03 27.10 -6.04
C LEU A 518 1.96 26.73 -4.89
N LEU A 519 3.08 27.41 -4.77
CA LEU A 519 3.97 27.26 -3.62
C LEU A 519 3.33 27.89 -2.39
N GLY A 520 2.88 27.07 -1.45
CA GLY A 520 2.17 27.48 -0.25
C GLY A 520 2.16 26.41 0.82
N SER A 521 1.54 26.73 1.95
CA SER A 521 1.29 25.75 3.01
C SER A 521 0.16 24.83 2.60
N GLU A 522 0.30 23.54 2.80
CA GLU A 522 -0.78 22.57 2.59
C GLU A 522 -1.47 22.23 3.90
N CYS A 523 -2.73 21.89 3.81
CA CYS A 523 -3.47 21.25 4.88
C CYS A 523 -4.52 20.29 4.32
N GLU A 524 -4.95 19.35 5.12
CA GLU A 524 -5.99 18.39 4.76
C GLU A 524 -7.06 18.29 5.85
N VAL A 525 -8.26 17.91 5.40
CA VAL A 525 -9.44 17.72 6.25
C VAL A 525 -10.09 16.41 5.89
N ASP A 526 -10.36 15.57 6.89
CA ASP A 526 -11.29 14.45 6.75
C ASP A 526 -12.61 14.83 7.43
N ALA A 527 -13.69 14.89 6.66
CA ALA A 527 -15.01 15.23 7.13
C ALA A 527 -15.95 14.02 7.09
N ILE A 528 -16.98 14.04 7.92
CA ILE A 528 -18.07 13.06 7.94
C ILE A 528 -19.37 13.79 7.67
N CYS A 529 -20.19 13.27 6.74
CA CYS A 529 -21.44 13.88 6.34
C CYS A 529 -22.59 12.86 6.33
N ASP A 530 -23.77 13.27 6.78
CA ASP A 530 -25.03 12.51 6.71
C ASP A 530 -26.04 13.04 5.71
N GLY A 531 -25.58 13.94 4.78
CA GLY A 531 -26.40 14.70 3.82
C GLY A 531 -26.92 16.05 4.37
N GLU A 532 -26.89 16.26 5.68
CA GLU A 532 -27.36 17.50 6.33
C GLU A 532 -26.28 18.14 7.22
N THR A 533 -25.75 17.37 8.13
CA THR A 533 -24.70 17.77 9.06
C THR A 533 -23.33 17.36 8.54
N VAL A 534 -22.36 18.26 8.63
CA VAL A 534 -20.96 18.00 8.26
C VAL A 534 -20.11 18.16 9.50
N LEU A 535 -19.55 17.04 10.00
CA LEU A 535 -18.61 17.02 11.12
C LEU A 535 -17.19 17.09 10.59
N ILE A 536 -16.43 18.07 11.06
CA ILE A 536 -14.99 18.21 10.76
C ILE A 536 -14.21 17.93 12.05
N PRO A 537 -13.64 16.73 12.24
CA PRO A 537 -12.90 16.38 13.47
C PRO A 537 -11.68 17.23 13.72
N GLY A 538 -11.00 17.67 12.66
CA GLY A 538 -9.84 18.54 12.77
C GLY A 538 -9.26 18.90 11.40
N ILE A 539 -8.42 19.95 11.40
CA ILE A 539 -7.61 20.35 10.25
C ILE A 539 -6.18 19.90 10.52
N MET A 540 -5.57 19.22 9.56
CA MET A 540 -4.18 18.76 9.60
C MET A 540 -3.32 19.73 8.80
N GLU A 541 -2.40 20.43 9.45
CA GLU A 541 -1.45 21.34 8.80
C GLU A 541 -0.16 20.60 8.45
N HIS A 542 0.31 20.69 7.20
CA HIS A 542 1.56 20.08 6.78
C HIS A 542 2.75 20.99 7.13
N ILE A 543 3.87 20.38 7.53
CA ILE A 543 5.13 21.11 7.81
C ILE A 543 5.83 21.44 6.49
N GLU A 544 5.91 20.47 5.59
CA GLU A 544 6.45 20.66 4.25
C GLU A 544 5.44 21.44 3.40
N ARG A 545 5.98 22.42 2.64
CA ARG A 545 5.19 23.18 1.66
C ARG A 545 4.71 22.30 0.52
N ALA A 546 3.72 22.78 -0.25
CA ALA A 546 3.20 22.15 -1.45
C ALA A 546 4.33 21.63 -2.36
N GLY A 547 4.09 20.45 -2.95
CA GLY A 547 5.06 19.73 -3.80
C GLY A 547 5.64 18.47 -3.18
N VAL A 548 5.44 18.22 -1.89
CA VAL A 548 5.66 16.91 -1.24
C VAL A 548 4.30 16.24 -1.07
N HIS A 549 4.19 14.97 -1.47
CA HIS A 549 2.93 14.22 -1.32
C HIS A 549 2.45 14.23 0.14
N SER A 550 1.15 14.39 0.38
CA SER A 550 0.55 14.48 1.73
C SER A 550 0.88 13.29 2.63
N GLY A 551 1.02 12.09 2.05
CA GLY A 551 1.44 10.88 2.75
C GLY A 551 2.90 10.90 3.22
N ASP A 552 3.76 11.69 2.57
CA ASP A 552 5.18 11.83 2.87
C ASP A 552 5.50 13.08 3.69
N SER A 553 4.50 13.96 3.89
CA SER A 553 4.63 15.15 4.72
C SER A 553 4.38 14.85 6.19
N MET A 554 5.09 15.57 7.04
CA MET A 554 4.73 15.63 8.46
C MET A 554 3.49 16.50 8.60
N ALA A 555 2.50 16.04 9.37
CA ALA A 555 1.28 16.78 9.62
C ALA A 555 1.07 17.03 11.10
N VAL A 556 0.56 18.22 11.43
CA VAL A 556 0.35 18.68 12.80
C VAL A 556 -1.12 18.93 13.07
N TYR A 557 -1.61 18.44 14.20
CA TYR A 557 -2.93 18.72 14.74
C TYR A 557 -2.84 19.14 16.21
N PRO A 558 -3.56 20.18 16.66
CA PRO A 558 -4.24 21.19 15.83
C PRO A 558 -3.24 22.08 15.04
N PRO A 559 -3.69 22.76 13.97
CA PRO A 559 -2.85 23.67 13.18
C PRO A 559 -2.18 24.73 14.04
N GLN A 560 -0.90 24.98 13.78
CA GLN A 560 -0.09 25.91 14.58
C GLN A 560 0.14 27.27 13.90
N ALA A 561 0.17 27.31 12.57
CA ALA A 561 0.45 28.51 11.80
C ALA A 561 -0.80 29.09 11.08
N LEU A 562 -1.89 28.35 10.97
CA LEU A 562 -3.10 28.80 10.29
C LEU A 562 -3.85 29.85 11.12
N SER A 563 -4.16 30.98 10.50
CA SER A 563 -4.98 32.02 11.14
C SER A 563 -6.44 31.58 11.35
N ALA A 564 -7.16 32.25 12.25
CA ALA A 564 -8.57 31.95 12.49
C ALA A 564 -9.43 32.15 11.22
N GLU A 565 -9.11 33.16 10.39
CA GLU A 565 -9.81 33.43 9.14
C GLU A 565 -9.59 32.31 8.13
N ILE A 566 -8.36 31.79 8.03
CA ILE A 566 -8.05 30.64 7.14
C ILE A 566 -8.79 29.39 7.62
N LYS A 567 -8.77 29.07 8.92
CA LYS A 567 -9.52 27.94 9.49
C LYS A 567 -11.01 28.06 9.20
N GLN A 568 -11.60 29.24 9.34
CA GLN A 568 -13.01 29.49 9.05
C GLN A 568 -13.33 29.30 7.55
N THR A 569 -12.42 29.72 6.66
CA THR A 569 -12.57 29.53 5.21
C THR A 569 -12.52 28.04 4.84
N ILE A 570 -11.58 27.29 5.42
CA ILE A 570 -11.47 25.83 5.22
C ILE A 570 -12.75 25.11 5.71
N GLU A 571 -13.27 25.50 6.87
CA GLU A 571 -14.53 24.98 7.42
C GLU A 571 -15.69 25.23 6.46
N ASP A 572 -15.85 26.47 5.99
CA ASP A 572 -16.91 26.87 5.06
C ASP A 572 -16.82 26.11 3.72
N TYR A 573 -15.62 26.03 3.13
CA TYR A 573 -15.42 25.27 1.89
C TYR A 573 -15.69 23.79 2.08
N THR A 574 -15.26 23.19 3.18
CA THR A 574 -15.54 21.79 3.50
C THR A 574 -17.07 21.51 3.57
N ILE A 575 -17.80 22.39 4.25
CA ILE A 575 -19.28 22.25 4.37
C ILE A 575 -19.95 22.39 3.00
N ARG A 576 -19.54 23.39 2.20
CA ARG A 576 -20.09 23.59 0.86
C ARG A 576 -19.83 22.39 -0.06
N LEU A 577 -18.60 21.88 -0.04
CA LEU A 577 -18.20 20.72 -0.83
C LEU A 577 -18.96 19.46 -0.41
N ALA A 578 -19.03 19.15 0.88
CA ALA A 578 -19.72 17.96 1.37
C ALA A 578 -21.20 17.95 0.97
N ARG A 579 -21.87 19.10 1.07
CA ARG A 579 -23.27 19.25 0.67
C ARG A 579 -23.46 19.29 -0.85
N GLY A 580 -22.60 20.03 -1.56
CA GLY A 580 -22.67 20.19 -3.00
C GLY A 580 -22.37 18.90 -3.78
N LEU A 581 -21.59 18.02 -3.22
CA LEU A 581 -21.29 16.67 -3.73
C LEU A 581 -22.19 15.58 -3.10
N ASN A 582 -23.25 15.95 -2.39
CA ASN A 582 -24.18 15.04 -1.71
C ASN A 582 -23.46 13.91 -0.95
N CYS A 583 -22.35 14.24 -0.29
CA CYS A 583 -21.53 13.25 0.42
C CYS A 583 -22.33 12.61 1.54
N ILE A 584 -22.26 11.27 1.62
CA ILE A 584 -22.75 10.46 2.74
C ILE A 584 -21.64 9.52 3.17
N GLY A 585 -21.17 9.67 4.39
CA GLY A 585 -20.01 8.96 4.92
C GLY A 585 -18.80 9.88 5.02
N MET A 586 -17.65 9.46 4.50
CA MET A 586 -16.40 10.20 4.60
C MET A 586 -16.03 10.97 3.34
N MET A 587 -15.33 12.08 3.55
CA MET A 587 -14.74 12.88 2.49
C MET A 587 -13.42 13.47 2.98
N ASN A 588 -12.35 13.26 2.21
CA ASN A 588 -11.06 13.91 2.40
C ASN A 588 -10.90 15.07 1.41
N ILE A 589 -10.41 16.21 1.89
CA ILE A 589 -10.14 17.39 1.07
C ILE A 589 -8.72 17.86 1.33
N GLN A 590 -7.96 18.12 0.28
CA GLN A 590 -6.65 18.74 0.36
C GLN A 590 -6.72 20.18 -0.12
N PHE A 591 -6.12 21.09 0.68
CA PHE A 591 -6.08 22.51 0.44
C PHE A 591 -4.65 23.02 0.36
N VAL A 592 -4.41 24.05 -0.45
CA VAL A 592 -3.20 24.86 -0.44
C VAL A 592 -3.53 26.30 -0.10
N ILE A 593 -2.75 26.89 0.80
CA ILE A 593 -2.85 28.28 1.19
C ILE A 593 -1.70 29.04 0.51
N HIS A 594 -2.05 29.89 -0.44
CA HIS A 594 -1.12 30.72 -1.19
C HIS A 594 -1.58 32.18 -1.13
N ASP A 595 -0.70 33.12 -0.75
CA ASP A 595 -1.00 34.54 -0.60
C ASP A 595 -2.26 34.81 0.25
N ASN A 596 -2.42 34.12 1.37
CA ASN A 596 -3.59 34.16 2.26
C ASN A 596 -4.92 33.76 1.61
N GLN A 597 -4.89 33.11 0.48
CA GLN A 597 -6.07 32.51 -0.17
C GLN A 597 -6.02 31.00 -0.07
N VAL A 598 -7.19 30.39 0.15
CA VAL A 598 -7.35 28.95 0.25
C VAL A 598 -7.82 28.40 -1.09
N TYR A 599 -7.13 27.42 -1.62
CA TYR A 599 -7.49 26.71 -2.86
C TYR A 599 -7.67 25.22 -2.57
N VAL A 600 -8.67 24.61 -3.22
CA VAL A 600 -8.85 23.16 -3.17
C VAL A 600 -7.97 22.51 -4.23
N ILE A 601 -7.17 21.52 -3.80
CA ILE A 601 -6.33 20.70 -4.71
C ILE A 601 -7.12 19.51 -5.21
N GLU A 602 -7.71 18.73 -4.27
CA GLU A 602 -8.50 17.56 -4.59
C GLU A 602 -9.53 17.23 -3.51
N VAL A 603 -10.56 16.51 -3.90
CA VAL A 603 -11.58 15.94 -3.01
C VAL A 603 -11.70 14.45 -3.27
N ASN A 604 -11.60 13.67 -2.20
CA ASN A 604 -11.76 12.22 -2.25
C ASN A 604 -12.96 11.82 -1.36
N PRO A 605 -14.12 11.45 -1.94
CA PRO A 605 -15.31 11.07 -1.16
C PRO A 605 -15.17 9.66 -0.56
N ARG A 606 -14.13 9.43 0.17
CA ARG A 606 -13.75 8.18 0.85
C ARG A 606 -12.85 8.47 2.05
N ALA A 607 -12.57 7.44 2.85
CA ALA A 607 -11.57 7.51 3.90
C ALA A 607 -10.18 7.82 3.32
N SER A 608 -9.41 8.58 4.08
CA SER A 608 -8.00 8.85 3.81
C SER A 608 -7.08 8.10 4.77
N ARG A 609 -5.77 8.24 4.57
CA ARG A 609 -4.75 7.68 5.45
C ARG A 609 -4.68 8.39 6.81
N THR A 610 -5.16 9.62 6.93
CA THR A 610 -5.16 10.39 8.19
C THR A 610 -6.29 10.00 9.15
N VAL A 611 -7.28 9.23 8.69
CA VAL A 611 -8.43 8.81 9.51
C VAL A 611 -8.02 8.10 10.82
N PRO A 612 -7.08 7.14 10.84
CA PRO A 612 -6.65 6.53 12.10
C PRO A 612 -5.99 7.52 13.05
N PHE A 613 -5.15 8.42 12.52
CA PHE A 613 -4.46 9.44 13.30
C PHE A 613 -5.49 10.40 13.94
N LEU A 614 -6.33 11.03 13.13
CA LEU A 614 -7.36 11.95 13.63
C LEU A 614 -8.33 11.27 14.60
N SER A 615 -8.74 10.04 14.33
CA SER A 615 -9.62 9.30 15.26
C SER A 615 -8.98 9.15 16.64
N LYS A 616 -7.69 8.89 16.72
CA LYS A 616 -6.96 8.70 17.98
C LYS A 616 -6.74 10.01 18.73
N VAL A 617 -6.34 11.08 18.03
CA VAL A 617 -5.98 12.35 18.67
C VAL A 617 -7.20 13.20 19.04
N THR A 618 -8.32 13.03 18.37
CA THR A 618 -9.58 13.73 18.67
C THR A 618 -10.50 12.92 19.58
N GLY A 619 -10.29 11.60 19.69
CA GLY A 619 -11.20 10.68 20.37
C GLY A 619 -12.50 10.40 19.60
N ILE A 620 -12.64 10.88 18.37
CA ILE A 620 -13.82 10.67 17.51
C ILE A 620 -13.60 9.38 16.70
N PRO A 621 -14.39 8.33 16.87
CA PRO A 621 -14.26 7.09 16.09
C PRO A 621 -14.82 7.27 14.66
N MET A 622 -14.05 7.97 13.81
CA MET A 622 -14.49 8.52 12.54
C MET A 622 -15.14 7.48 11.62
N ALA A 623 -14.47 6.34 11.41
CA ALA A 623 -14.99 5.30 10.51
C ALA A 623 -16.31 4.68 11.05
N GLN A 624 -16.47 4.55 12.35
CA GLN A 624 -17.71 4.07 12.94
C GLN A 624 -18.86 5.08 12.75
N ILE A 625 -18.59 6.36 12.99
CA ILE A 625 -19.59 7.44 12.83
C ILE A 625 -19.98 7.56 11.35
N ALA A 626 -19.01 7.51 10.44
CA ALA A 626 -19.28 7.54 9.01
C ALA A 626 -20.13 6.33 8.56
N THR A 627 -19.84 5.13 9.08
CA THR A 627 -20.65 3.94 8.80
C THR A 627 -22.08 4.08 9.30
N LYS A 628 -22.29 4.65 10.49
CA LYS A 628 -23.63 4.94 11.01
C LYS A 628 -24.40 5.92 10.12
N ALA A 629 -23.71 6.97 9.65
CA ALA A 629 -24.30 7.91 8.68
C ALA A 629 -24.67 7.22 7.34
N ILE A 630 -23.79 6.33 6.84
CA ILE A 630 -24.06 5.49 5.66
C ILE A 630 -25.30 4.59 5.85
N LEU A 631 -25.50 4.09 7.06
CA LEU A 631 -26.66 3.26 7.41
C LEU A 631 -27.91 4.09 7.74
N GLY A 632 -27.84 5.43 7.69
CA GLY A 632 -28.96 6.34 7.80
C GLY A 632 -29.14 7.00 9.17
N GLU A 633 -28.23 6.79 10.13
CA GLU A 633 -28.24 7.54 11.38
C GLU A 633 -27.82 9.01 11.14
N LYS A 634 -28.46 9.95 11.81
CA LYS A 634 -28.10 11.37 11.71
C LYS A 634 -27.01 11.73 12.71
N LEU A 635 -26.03 12.53 12.25
CA LEU A 635 -24.94 13.00 13.10
C LEU A 635 -25.44 13.82 14.29
N SER A 636 -26.54 14.57 14.10
CA SER A 636 -27.23 15.31 15.18
C SER A 636 -27.74 14.39 16.29
N ASP A 637 -28.25 13.21 15.95
CA ASP A 637 -28.76 12.24 16.91
C ASP A 637 -27.60 11.56 17.70
N LEU A 638 -26.41 11.53 17.09
CA LEU A 638 -25.18 11.09 17.72
C LEU A 638 -24.49 12.19 18.57
N GLY A 639 -25.10 13.40 18.65
CA GLY A 639 -24.63 14.51 19.47
C GLY A 639 -23.60 15.41 18.77
N PHE A 640 -23.42 15.28 17.46
CA PHE A 640 -22.50 16.12 16.68
C PHE A 640 -23.23 17.33 16.06
N THR A 641 -22.53 18.44 15.96
CA THR A 641 -22.98 19.67 15.30
C THR A 641 -22.23 19.88 13.99
N ASN A 642 -22.81 20.72 13.13
CA ASN A 642 -22.19 21.10 11.88
C ASN A 642 -20.93 21.95 12.14
N GLY A 643 -19.86 21.65 11.41
CA GLY A 643 -18.61 22.41 11.42
C GLY A 643 -17.44 21.75 12.16
N LEU A 644 -16.46 22.60 12.53
CA LEU A 644 -15.22 22.16 13.16
C LEU A 644 -15.44 21.73 14.61
N TYR A 645 -14.97 20.53 14.95
CA TYR A 645 -14.97 20.03 16.31
C TYR A 645 -13.94 20.78 17.19
N PRO A 646 -14.17 20.97 18.48
CA PRO A 646 -13.21 21.65 19.35
C PRO A 646 -11.83 21.04 19.31
N GLU A 647 -10.81 21.87 19.11
CA GLU A 647 -9.41 21.45 19.00
C GLU A 647 -8.86 20.92 20.35
N SER A 648 -7.93 19.98 20.26
CA SER A 648 -7.18 19.48 21.44
C SER A 648 -6.27 20.57 22.00
N ASN A 649 -6.05 20.51 23.32
CA ASN A 649 -5.04 21.33 24.00
C ASN A 649 -3.61 20.81 23.79
N ALA A 650 -3.46 19.53 23.42
CA ALA A 650 -2.18 18.91 23.12
C ALA A 650 -1.88 19.01 21.60
N VAL A 651 -0.62 19.07 21.28
CA VAL A 651 -0.12 19.06 19.90
C VAL A 651 0.27 17.63 19.52
N HIS A 652 -0.19 17.20 18.38
CA HIS A 652 0.06 15.88 17.83
C HIS A 652 0.72 15.99 16.46
N VAL A 653 1.75 15.22 16.22
CA VAL A 653 2.50 15.20 14.96
C VAL A 653 2.44 13.80 14.36
N LYS A 654 2.00 13.71 13.11
CA LYS A 654 2.14 12.53 12.26
C LYS A 654 3.45 12.67 11.49
N ALA A 655 4.32 11.67 11.52
CA ALA A 655 5.53 11.65 10.69
C ALA A 655 5.57 10.38 9.82
N PRO A 656 5.97 10.49 8.55
CA PRO A 656 6.10 9.34 7.66
C PRO A 656 7.29 8.46 8.03
N VAL A 657 7.20 7.18 7.67
CA VAL A 657 8.28 6.21 7.78
C VAL A 657 8.62 5.69 6.39
N PHE A 658 9.92 5.65 6.07
CA PHE A 658 10.43 5.24 4.76
C PHE A 658 11.26 3.97 4.86
N SER A 659 11.12 3.07 3.88
CA SER A 659 11.89 1.82 3.77
C SER A 659 13.08 1.92 2.80
N PHE A 660 13.66 3.10 2.62
CA PHE A 660 14.74 3.35 1.65
C PHE A 660 16.00 2.51 1.87
N THR A 661 16.28 2.12 3.12
CA THR A 661 17.43 1.24 3.44
C THR A 661 17.29 -0.18 2.88
N LYS A 662 16.05 -0.62 2.61
CA LYS A 662 15.75 -1.96 2.06
C LYS A 662 15.75 -1.99 0.53
N LEU A 663 15.60 -0.83 -0.11
CA LEU A 663 15.46 -0.68 -1.55
C LEU A 663 16.70 0.00 -2.12
N GLN A 664 17.57 -0.78 -2.74
CA GLN A 664 18.76 -0.26 -3.38
C GLN A 664 18.41 0.49 -4.67
N GLN A 665 19.25 1.45 -5.06
CA GLN A 665 19.10 2.26 -6.28
C GLN A 665 17.84 3.14 -6.36
N VAL A 666 17.10 3.31 -5.26
CA VAL A 666 15.92 4.19 -5.19
C VAL A 666 16.32 5.59 -4.77
N ASP A 667 15.81 6.62 -5.45
CA ASP A 667 16.01 8.02 -5.02
C ASP A 667 15.10 8.35 -3.81
N THR A 668 15.73 8.92 -2.79
CA THR A 668 15.09 9.25 -1.52
C THR A 668 14.56 10.69 -1.47
N TYR A 669 14.63 11.42 -2.57
CA TYR A 669 14.01 12.74 -2.70
C TYR A 669 12.49 12.65 -2.54
N LEU A 670 11.92 13.59 -1.76
CA LEU A 670 10.48 13.71 -1.57
C LEU A 670 9.90 14.68 -2.59
N GLY A 671 8.87 14.26 -3.27
CA GLY A 671 8.17 14.98 -4.32
C GLY A 671 6.68 14.68 -4.31
N PRO A 672 5.98 15.00 -5.41
CA PRO A 672 4.53 14.78 -5.49
C PRO A 672 4.12 13.31 -5.53
N GLU A 673 5.04 12.39 -5.77
CA GLU A 673 4.79 10.94 -5.70
C GLU A 673 5.12 10.38 -4.32
N MET A 674 4.17 9.62 -3.75
CA MET A 674 4.31 9.01 -2.43
C MET A 674 5.35 7.89 -2.39
N LYS A 675 6.18 7.88 -1.33
CA LYS A 675 7.26 6.92 -1.09
C LYS A 675 7.24 6.28 0.30
N SER A 676 6.48 6.83 1.24
CA SER A 676 6.39 6.31 2.61
C SER A 676 5.68 4.95 2.66
N THR A 677 6.13 4.11 3.58
CA THR A 677 5.60 2.76 3.81
C THR A 677 4.82 2.63 5.11
N GLY A 678 4.80 3.66 5.93
CA GLY A 678 4.08 3.70 7.19
C GLY A 678 4.14 5.10 7.81
N GLU A 679 3.56 5.22 9.00
CA GLU A 679 3.53 6.48 9.75
C GLU A 679 3.63 6.25 11.26
N VAL A 680 4.08 7.27 11.97
CA VAL A 680 4.17 7.30 13.42
C VAL A 680 3.56 8.57 13.97
N MET A 681 3.31 8.58 15.27
CA MET A 681 2.70 9.70 15.97
C MET A 681 3.56 10.13 17.17
N GLY A 682 3.76 11.45 17.33
CA GLY A 682 4.29 12.08 18.52
C GLY A 682 3.27 13.03 19.15
N SER A 683 3.13 13.04 20.46
CA SER A 683 2.17 13.90 21.17
C SER A 683 2.80 14.58 22.38
N ASP A 684 2.58 15.89 22.54
CA ASP A 684 3.01 16.68 23.69
C ASP A 684 2.15 17.95 23.81
N GLN A 685 2.37 18.74 24.89
CA GLN A 685 1.79 20.08 25.03
C GLN A 685 2.48 21.14 24.18
N ASN A 686 3.65 20.82 23.63
CA ASN A 686 4.50 21.70 22.85
C ASN A 686 4.87 21.05 21.52
N LEU A 687 4.83 21.84 20.44
CA LEU A 687 5.12 21.34 19.09
C LEU A 687 6.52 20.72 18.98
N ASP A 688 7.55 21.38 19.53
CA ASP A 688 8.92 20.89 19.38
C ASP A 688 9.13 19.55 20.09
N LYS A 689 8.46 19.34 21.24
CA LYS A 689 8.48 18.04 21.94
C LYS A 689 7.67 16.98 21.21
N ALA A 690 6.54 17.33 20.62
CA ALA A 690 5.75 16.42 19.81
C ALA A 690 6.52 16.00 18.55
N LEU A 691 7.20 16.92 17.87
CA LEU A 691 8.12 16.66 16.77
C LEU A 691 9.26 15.72 17.18
N TYR A 692 9.91 15.99 18.32
CA TYR A 692 10.98 15.15 18.84
C TYR A 692 10.52 13.70 19.01
N LYS A 693 9.34 13.49 19.63
CA LYS A 693 8.74 12.16 19.81
C LYS A 693 8.42 11.48 18.48
N ALA A 694 7.92 12.24 17.51
CA ALA A 694 7.63 11.72 16.18
C ALA A 694 8.91 11.32 15.44
N PHE A 695 9.99 12.08 15.53
CA PHE A 695 11.29 11.72 14.95
C PHE A 695 11.88 10.46 15.58
N GLU A 696 11.90 10.39 16.91
CA GLU A 696 12.36 9.18 17.60
C GLU A 696 11.54 7.94 17.20
N ALA A 697 10.21 8.10 17.12
CA ALA A 697 9.31 7.02 16.73
C ALA A 697 9.50 6.58 15.26
N SER A 698 9.89 7.49 14.36
CA SER A 698 10.23 7.18 12.96
C SER A 698 11.59 6.51 12.79
N GLY A 699 12.37 6.39 13.87
CA GLY A 699 13.73 5.86 13.86
C GLY A 699 14.79 6.88 13.46
N LEU A 700 14.42 8.15 13.31
CA LEU A 700 15.36 9.24 13.02
C LEU A 700 16.08 9.65 14.31
N ARG A 701 17.36 9.28 14.42
CA ARG A 701 18.18 9.65 15.54
C ARG A 701 18.93 10.95 15.25
N LEU A 702 18.60 11.98 16.01
CA LEU A 702 19.26 13.29 15.90
C LEU A 702 20.60 13.24 16.68
N PRO A 703 21.72 13.50 15.99
CA PRO A 703 23.02 13.54 16.66
C PRO A 703 23.11 14.72 17.63
N ASP A 704 23.84 14.55 18.74
CA ASP A 704 24.00 15.62 19.75
C ASP A 704 25.07 16.63 19.36
N TYR A 705 26.00 16.26 18.47
CA TYR A 705 27.10 17.09 17.98
C TYR A 705 27.62 16.55 16.64
N GLY A 706 28.46 17.33 15.99
CA GLY A 706 29.14 16.90 14.78
C GLY A 706 29.15 17.95 13.68
N ALA A 707 29.03 17.51 12.44
CA ALA A 707 29.01 18.38 11.28
C ALA A 707 27.76 18.19 10.43
N VAL A 708 27.21 19.28 9.92
CA VAL A 708 26.13 19.29 8.93
C VAL A 708 26.71 19.58 7.56
N LEU A 709 26.41 18.70 6.60
CA LEU A 709 26.82 18.86 5.22
C LEU A 709 25.71 19.48 4.40
N PHE A 710 25.96 20.65 3.83
CA PHE A 710 25.02 21.37 2.95
C PHE A 710 25.44 21.21 1.48
N THR A 711 24.53 20.64 0.70
CA THR A 711 24.64 20.54 -0.76
C THR A 711 23.39 21.15 -1.36
N ILE A 712 23.43 22.46 -1.59
CA ILE A 712 22.25 23.31 -1.78
C ILE A 712 22.20 23.84 -3.20
N ALA A 713 21.04 23.74 -3.84
CA ALA A 713 20.72 24.37 -5.12
C ALA A 713 20.78 25.91 -5.02
N ASP A 714 21.16 26.58 -6.11
CA ASP A 714 21.40 28.02 -6.11
C ASP A 714 20.17 28.83 -5.65
N GLU A 715 18.98 28.40 -6.03
CA GLU A 715 17.70 29.07 -5.74
C GLU A 715 17.32 29.03 -4.25
N THR A 716 17.77 28.02 -3.52
CA THR A 716 17.41 27.82 -2.09
C THR A 716 18.52 28.23 -1.12
N LYS A 717 19.65 28.80 -1.61
CA LYS A 717 20.79 29.19 -0.77
C LYS A 717 20.47 30.23 0.28
N GLU A 718 19.58 31.20 -0.01
CA GLU A 718 19.19 32.24 0.93
C GLU A 718 18.44 31.64 2.13
N GLU A 719 17.52 30.74 1.89
CA GLU A 719 16.75 30.03 2.92
C GLU A 719 17.67 29.08 3.72
N ALA A 720 18.52 28.32 3.03
CA ALA A 720 19.49 27.43 3.66
C ALA A 720 20.52 28.18 4.54
N LEU A 721 20.85 29.45 4.22
CA LEU A 721 21.74 30.27 5.03
C LEU A 721 21.18 30.51 6.44
N ALA A 722 19.88 30.73 6.56
CA ALA A 722 19.22 30.92 7.85
C ALA A 722 19.35 29.64 8.71
N LEU A 723 19.14 28.47 8.13
CA LEU A 723 19.31 27.18 8.81
C LEU A 723 20.78 26.92 9.18
N ALA A 724 21.71 27.19 8.26
CA ALA A 724 23.15 27.04 8.53
C ALA A 724 23.64 27.90 9.71
N LYS A 725 23.12 29.12 9.85
CA LYS A 725 23.40 29.99 11.01
C LYS A 725 22.95 29.34 12.31
N ARG A 726 21.73 28.85 12.38
CA ARG A 726 21.17 28.18 13.56
C ARG A 726 21.95 26.91 13.92
N PHE A 727 22.31 26.05 12.94
CA PHE A 727 23.18 24.90 13.19
C PHE A 727 24.54 25.29 13.75
N SER A 728 25.14 26.38 13.25
CA SER A 728 26.41 26.89 13.80
C SER A 728 26.26 27.43 15.23
N GLU A 729 25.14 28.12 15.54
CA GLU A 729 24.85 28.68 16.87
C GLU A 729 24.70 27.60 17.94
N ILE A 730 24.15 26.44 17.59
CA ILE A 730 24.04 25.28 18.50
C ILE A 730 25.31 24.40 18.51
N GLY A 731 26.37 24.81 17.81
CA GLY A 731 27.71 24.20 17.93
C GLY A 731 28.06 23.17 16.86
N TYR A 732 27.26 23.04 15.79
CA TYR A 732 27.62 22.16 14.66
C TYR A 732 28.69 22.83 13.76
N SER A 733 29.63 22.00 13.29
CA SER A 733 30.52 22.40 12.22
C SER A 733 29.79 22.38 10.88
N LEU A 734 30.05 23.35 10.02
CA LEU A 734 29.43 23.44 8.72
C LEU A 734 30.40 22.93 7.63
N LEU A 735 29.91 21.96 6.85
CA LEU A 735 30.54 21.46 5.62
C LEU A 735 29.63 21.88 4.46
N ALA A 736 30.21 22.30 3.34
CA ALA A 736 29.38 22.62 2.18
C ALA A 736 30.16 22.47 0.87
N THR A 737 29.47 22.18 -0.25
CA THR A 737 30.07 22.23 -1.58
C THR A 737 30.58 23.64 -1.87
N LYS A 738 31.64 23.76 -2.66
CA LYS A 738 32.40 25.01 -2.86
C LYS A 738 31.55 26.25 -3.12
N HIS A 739 30.54 26.17 -4.00
CA HIS A 739 29.66 27.30 -4.30
C HIS A 739 28.76 27.67 -3.11
N THR A 740 28.25 26.67 -2.40
CA THR A 740 27.45 26.89 -1.18
C THR A 740 28.33 27.44 -0.06
N ALA A 741 29.53 26.89 0.12
CA ALA A 741 30.50 27.38 1.11
C ALA A 741 30.85 28.85 0.86
N ALA A 742 31.23 29.21 -0.36
CA ALA A 742 31.53 30.59 -0.73
C ALA A 742 30.38 31.57 -0.45
N TYR A 743 29.13 31.12 -0.69
CA TYR A 743 27.93 31.90 -0.38
C TYR A 743 27.76 32.11 1.14
N PHE A 744 27.96 31.06 1.94
CA PHE A 744 27.82 31.12 3.39
C PHE A 744 28.94 31.93 4.03
N GLU A 745 30.20 31.79 3.56
CA GLU A 745 31.36 32.60 4.02
C GLU A 745 31.16 34.10 3.73
N LYS A 746 30.65 34.45 2.54
CA LYS A 746 30.33 35.83 2.18
C LYS A 746 29.33 36.45 3.15
N ASN A 747 28.49 35.63 3.77
CA ASN A 747 27.47 36.02 4.75
C ASN A 747 27.92 35.82 6.21
N GLY A 748 29.22 35.63 6.45
CA GLY A 748 29.84 35.65 7.76
C GLY A 748 29.89 34.34 8.53
N LEU A 749 29.59 33.18 7.88
CA LEU A 749 29.71 31.88 8.49
C LEU A 749 31.11 31.27 8.27
N ILE A 750 31.57 30.50 9.24
CA ILE A 750 32.78 29.66 9.09
C ILE A 750 32.33 28.31 8.53
N VAL A 751 32.78 27.96 7.32
CA VAL A 751 32.39 26.76 6.62
C VAL A 751 33.62 26.06 6.05
N THR A 752 33.65 24.75 6.13
CA THR A 752 34.69 23.96 5.46
C THR A 752 34.21 23.57 4.05
N PRO A 753 34.87 24.04 3.00
CA PRO A 753 34.50 23.67 1.63
C PRO A 753 34.83 22.22 1.34
N VAL A 754 33.94 21.53 0.59
CA VAL A 754 34.04 20.14 0.19
C VAL A 754 33.95 20.02 -1.33
N ALA A 755 34.73 19.09 -1.91
CA ALA A 755 34.72 18.84 -3.35
C ALA A 755 33.44 18.08 -3.76
N LYS A 756 32.86 18.44 -4.94
CA LYS A 756 31.81 17.64 -5.59
C LYS A 756 32.37 16.29 -6.06
N ILE A 757 31.52 15.33 -6.34
CA ILE A 757 31.88 14.00 -6.84
C ILE A 757 32.59 14.12 -8.20
N SER A 758 32.11 14.99 -9.05
CA SER A 758 32.63 15.22 -10.40
C SER A 758 33.96 16.01 -10.45
N GLU A 759 34.39 16.60 -9.32
CA GLU A 759 35.63 17.39 -9.25
C GLU A 759 36.84 16.48 -8.99
N LYS A 760 37.86 16.57 -9.88
CA LYS A 760 39.19 15.97 -9.65
C LYS A 760 39.94 16.84 -8.66
N ALA A 761 39.73 16.63 -7.37
CA ALA A 761 40.41 17.37 -6.30
C ALA A 761 41.37 16.43 -5.54
N THR A 762 42.38 17.02 -4.93
CA THR A 762 43.28 16.36 -3.95
C THR A 762 42.62 16.26 -2.58
N GLU A 763 41.51 16.94 -2.37
CA GLU A 763 40.70 16.95 -1.16
C GLU A 763 39.57 15.91 -1.25
N LYS A 764 39.12 15.36 -0.11
CA LYS A 764 38.02 14.41 -0.03
C LYS A 764 36.73 15.01 -0.56
N ASN A 765 36.03 14.22 -1.35
CA ASN A 765 34.71 14.59 -1.87
C ASN A 765 33.58 14.30 -0.86
N VAL A 766 32.40 14.78 -1.18
CA VAL A 766 31.16 14.66 -0.37
C VAL A 766 30.90 13.20 0.06
N VAL A 767 31.02 12.23 -0.87
CA VAL A 767 30.75 10.81 -0.61
C VAL A 767 31.75 10.20 0.32
N GLU A 768 33.03 10.53 0.17
CA GLU A 768 34.09 10.04 1.06
C GLU A 768 33.88 10.52 2.50
N LEU A 769 33.43 11.78 2.70
CA LEU A 769 33.12 12.31 4.03
C LEU A 769 31.90 11.60 4.68
N ILE A 770 30.88 11.28 3.90
CA ILE A 770 29.73 10.52 4.37
C ILE A 770 30.19 9.13 4.83
N ARG A 771 30.96 8.40 4.00
CA ARG A 771 31.47 7.06 4.30
C ARG A 771 32.36 7.02 5.52
N GLU A 772 33.14 8.06 5.76
CA GLU A 772 34.00 8.20 6.94
C GLU A 772 33.27 8.65 8.21
N GLY A 773 31.96 8.90 8.14
CA GLY A 773 31.17 9.40 9.25
C GLY A 773 31.58 10.81 9.70
N LYS A 774 32.09 11.65 8.78
CA LYS A 774 32.49 13.05 9.06
C LYS A 774 31.31 14.01 8.96
N ALA A 775 30.23 13.65 8.28
CA ALA A 775 28.97 14.33 8.27
C ALA A 775 27.98 13.54 9.12
N GLN A 776 27.37 14.18 10.11
CA GLN A 776 26.34 13.58 10.97
C GLN A 776 24.93 13.91 10.52
N VAL A 777 24.78 14.95 9.72
CA VAL A 777 23.51 15.38 9.10
C VAL A 777 23.81 15.83 7.67
N VAL A 778 22.92 15.50 6.74
CA VAL A 778 23.00 15.95 5.34
C VAL A 778 21.74 16.75 4.99
N VAL A 779 21.91 17.96 4.50
CA VAL A 779 20.86 18.78 3.89
C VAL A 779 21.17 18.89 2.40
N ASN A 780 20.33 18.27 1.57
CA ASN A 780 20.51 18.22 0.13
C ASN A 780 19.26 18.70 -0.59
N THR A 781 19.28 19.88 -1.18
CA THR A 781 18.21 20.36 -2.05
C THR A 781 18.49 20.00 -3.49
N ILE A 782 17.43 19.78 -4.27
CA ILE A 782 17.58 19.40 -5.68
C ILE A 782 17.81 20.64 -6.51
N ASP A 783 18.81 20.55 -7.39
CA ASP A 783 18.99 21.47 -8.49
C ASP A 783 18.01 21.09 -9.61
N LYS A 784 17.19 22.01 -10.02
CA LYS A 784 16.15 21.83 -11.04
C LYS A 784 16.71 21.65 -12.45
N ASP A 785 17.96 22.06 -12.67
CA ASP A 785 18.69 21.77 -13.90
C ASP A 785 19.10 20.29 -13.95
N ARG A 786 18.44 19.51 -14.80
CA ARG A 786 18.55 18.04 -14.90
C ARG A 786 19.86 17.50 -15.50
N GLY A 787 20.97 18.21 -15.35
CA GLY A 787 22.28 17.78 -15.83
C GLY A 787 23.01 16.80 -14.86
N ASN A 788 24.35 16.78 -14.97
CA ASN A 788 25.23 15.97 -14.10
C ASN A 788 25.05 16.26 -12.59
N ALA A 789 24.55 17.44 -12.19
CA ALA A 789 24.25 17.81 -10.81
C ALA A 789 23.15 16.92 -10.18
N SER A 790 22.17 16.50 -10.96
CA SER A 790 21.12 15.56 -10.53
C SER A 790 21.68 14.18 -10.16
N LYS A 791 22.67 13.69 -10.91
CA LYS A 791 23.35 12.40 -10.64
C LYS A 791 24.18 12.47 -9.35
N ASP A 792 24.91 13.56 -9.13
CA ASP A 792 25.69 13.77 -7.90
C ASP A 792 24.77 13.83 -6.68
N GLY A 793 23.63 14.54 -6.77
CA GLY A 793 22.62 14.62 -5.71
C GLY A 793 22.05 13.25 -5.34
N PHE A 794 21.71 12.43 -6.33
CA PHE A 794 21.25 11.06 -6.12
C PHE A 794 22.26 10.21 -5.33
N ILE A 795 23.54 10.23 -5.75
CA ILE A 795 24.60 9.46 -5.07
C ILE A 795 24.76 9.93 -3.62
N ILE A 796 24.76 11.25 -3.37
CA ILE A 796 24.85 11.83 -2.02
C ILE A 796 23.70 11.33 -1.13
N ARG A 797 22.49 11.38 -1.64
CA ARG A 797 21.29 10.93 -0.90
C ARG A 797 21.35 9.43 -0.59
N ARG A 798 21.76 8.61 -1.57
CA ARG A 798 21.90 7.16 -1.37
C ARG A 798 22.95 6.84 -0.33
N GLU A 799 24.13 7.43 -0.41
CA GLU A 799 25.21 7.22 0.55
C GLU A 799 24.82 7.63 1.98
N ALA A 800 24.11 8.75 2.14
CA ALA A 800 23.61 9.15 3.45
C ALA A 800 22.67 8.10 4.06
N VAL A 801 21.70 7.61 3.28
CA VAL A 801 20.73 6.60 3.74
C VAL A 801 21.42 5.25 4.04
N GLU A 802 22.34 4.79 3.19
CA GLU A 802 23.05 3.52 3.37
C GLU A 802 23.96 3.52 4.62
N HIS A 803 24.45 4.70 5.02
CA HIS A 803 25.23 4.88 6.23
C HIS A 803 24.41 5.31 7.46
N GLY A 804 23.07 5.35 7.34
CA GLY A 804 22.17 5.71 8.44
C GLY A 804 22.30 7.16 8.91
N ILE A 805 22.76 8.06 8.03
CA ILE A 805 22.92 9.49 8.33
C ILE A 805 21.58 10.20 8.04
N PRO A 806 21.05 11.00 8.98
CA PRO A 806 19.88 11.83 8.76
C PRO A 806 20.02 12.70 7.51
N LEU A 807 19.08 12.55 6.58
CA LEU A 807 19.06 13.24 5.30
C LEU A 807 17.78 14.05 5.17
N PHE A 808 17.90 15.33 4.82
CA PHE A 808 16.77 16.23 4.60
C PHE A 808 16.83 16.80 3.19
N THR A 809 15.80 16.55 2.40
CA THR A 809 15.66 17.06 1.04
C THR A 809 14.75 18.28 0.96
N SER A 810 13.99 18.56 2.03
CA SER A 810 13.20 19.77 2.24
C SER A 810 13.81 20.65 3.32
N LEU A 811 13.88 21.96 3.08
CA LEU A 811 14.33 22.93 4.08
C LEU A 811 13.31 23.09 5.20
N ASP A 812 12.03 22.86 4.95
CA ASP A 812 10.97 22.89 5.96
C ASP A 812 11.18 21.77 7.00
N THR A 813 11.50 20.55 6.53
CA THR A 813 11.87 19.44 7.43
C THR A 813 13.14 19.75 8.21
N ALA A 814 14.15 20.35 7.57
CA ALA A 814 15.40 20.76 8.24
C ALA A 814 15.13 21.86 9.29
N ASP A 815 14.19 22.80 9.04
CA ASP A 815 13.76 23.80 10.02
C ASP A 815 13.08 23.15 11.23
N ALA A 816 12.17 22.22 11.00
CA ALA A 816 11.52 21.46 12.08
C ALA A 816 12.53 20.73 12.95
N ILE A 817 13.54 20.11 12.34
CA ILE A 817 14.61 19.40 13.03
C ILE A 817 15.44 20.35 13.89
N ILE A 818 15.91 21.48 13.36
CA ILE A 818 16.77 22.37 14.14
C ILE A 818 16.00 23.02 15.28
N ARG A 819 14.70 23.31 15.12
CA ARG A 819 13.84 23.76 16.22
C ARG A 819 13.82 22.75 17.38
N VAL A 820 13.68 21.47 17.07
CA VAL A 820 13.75 20.39 18.06
C VAL A 820 15.11 20.36 18.76
N MET A 821 16.21 20.53 18.01
CA MET A 821 17.57 20.52 18.55
C MET A 821 17.84 21.73 19.46
N GLU A 822 17.32 22.90 19.14
CA GLU A 822 17.40 24.13 19.97
C GLU A 822 16.60 24.01 21.27
N SER A 823 15.44 23.30 21.24
CA SER A 823 14.50 23.19 22.35
C SER A 823 14.77 22.05 23.32
N ARG A 824 15.93 21.38 23.28
CA ARG A 824 16.29 20.16 24.04
C ARG A 824 16.30 20.31 25.57
N ALA A 825 15.32 20.95 26.17
CA ALA A 825 15.07 20.90 27.60
C ALA A 825 14.00 19.84 27.91
N PHE A 826 14.43 18.67 28.44
CA PHE A 826 13.49 17.61 28.81
C PHE A 826 12.80 17.89 30.13
N SER A 827 11.50 17.67 30.18
CA SER A 827 10.71 17.63 31.41
C SER A 827 9.91 16.33 31.42
N THR A 828 9.70 15.74 32.61
CA THR A 828 8.80 14.61 32.78
C THR A 828 7.40 15.13 33.12
N GLN A 829 6.37 14.55 32.51
CA GLN A 829 4.98 14.84 32.81
C GLN A 829 4.24 13.53 33.08
N ALA A 830 3.31 13.54 34.06
CA ALA A 830 2.42 12.41 34.27
C ALA A 830 1.49 12.25 33.04
N ILE A 831 1.29 11.02 32.65
CA ILE A 831 0.38 10.65 31.54
C ILE A 831 -1.06 10.86 31.99
#